data_21f7fc078f3e38edb148e5f75bf36ffe
#
_entry.id   21f7fc078f3e38edb148e5f75bf36ffe
#
_cell.length_a   1.000
_cell.length_b   1.000
_cell.length_c   1.000
_cell.angle_alpha   90.00
_cell.angle_beta   90.00
_cell.angle_gamma   90.00
#
_symmetry.space_group_name_H-M   'P 1'
#
loop_
_entity.id
_entity.type
_entity.pdbx_description
1 polymer ?
#
loop_
_entity_poly.entity_id
_entity_poly.type
_entity_poly.pdbx_seq_one_letter_code
_entity_poly.pdbx_strand_id
1 'polypeptide(L)'
;MPIHRLLLCLYLYLQVSLATAQVYQVQGTVRDATTREKLPFVSIVVNDGETGTTSNLEGRYQLRHNRPITSLRFSYVGYTPQTIPVDSVSQLDITLRPSAAQLQEVVIRSGINPAHRIIRLANQNRDRHRLDNIQAYTYRTYNKFILTANAPDDLNLSDTLRLSEEDSSTLRMHNLLAKQHLFLMESITDYAQLGNNLSKETILATRVSGLRQPSFGVVAAEARVFSVYDDMPVFFGKRYLSPLSNGSIRRYDFVLQETAVVGADTVFIISYAPQPGKNFNGLKGLLYINSDGWAVQNVVAESHADDKRGLKLQQQFVKVDNRQWFPSELDVEITVQQIYMRGHQPYGHIRTYITNVNLNPPLRRSDFGVIALEQRPDAWRQPEQLWQQYRPDSLSLKEQTTYQRLDSVGQAQKLDRTIRTMEYLMAKQLPIGPISLDLNRLFKVSRFEGMRLGIGAHTNNLLSERFTVGGYWGYGLRDKEHKYGADATVKLHKPSELTLSAAYAEDVAEPGGRRLPFQERALLRDLRPALLPNLDYTTQRSAGLSGRMLRYVQWQAGIRQEQRRPTLPLFTYEPGIGMPAYNLAEATAGLRFAYGEQYMQLFNRMLPMPSRYPVLWFQYTKGIDVLESDGYTYNKFDLRAEGTFRQRSLGETSFVLASGWVQGEAPFVSLYNGYGSYSSNYKVYAGEGFETMRPYEFFSDRYAALFLRQDLGKRLLNTKLFKPDLVLVQNMGIGDLRQSIPELQPLEYANMRKGFFESGLMLNNVISSAFSGVGVGAFYRYGPYALPRAKDNLKFKLTATLAF
;
A
#
# COMPACT_ATOMS: atom_id res chain seq x y z
N MET A 1 75.70 -19.83 -38.01
CA MET A 1 75.36 -20.36 -36.64
C MET A 1 74.67 -19.42 -35.70
N PRO A 2 74.04 -18.28 -36.09
CA PRO A 2 73.23 -17.48 -35.12
C PRO A 2 71.75 -17.77 -35.07
N ILE A 3 71.14 -18.32 -36.14
CA ILE A 3 69.67 -18.46 -36.24
C ILE A 3 69.13 -19.52 -35.31
N HIS A 4 69.82 -20.62 -35.07
CA HIS A 4 69.39 -21.70 -34.18
C HIS A 4 69.36 -21.27 -32.70
N ARG A 5 70.30 -20.37 -32.28
CA ARG A 5 70.29 -19.83 -30.91
C ARG A 5 69.14 -18.83 -30.71
N LEU A 6 68.79 -18.07 -31.75
CA LEU A 6 67.64 -17.14 -31.68
C LEU A 6 66.29 -17.89 -31.64
N LEU A 7 66.17 -18.95 -32.42
CA LEU A 7 64.99 -19.82 -32.41
C LEU A 7 64.85 -20.57 -31.06
N LEU A 8 65.94 -21.01 -30.46
CA LEU A 8 65.94 -21.64 -29.15
C LEU A 8 65.52 -20.66 -28.03
N CYS A 9 66.06 -19.41 -28.09
CA CYS A 9 65.65 -18.35 -27.15
C CYS A 9 64.15 -17.93 -27.35
N LEU A 10 63.68 -17.87 -28.59
CA LEU A 10 62.28 -17.59 -28.89
C LEU A 10 61.40 -18.73 -28.44
N TYR A 11 61.81 -20.00 -28.59
CA TYR A 11 61.06 -21.17 -28.07
C TYR A 11 61.06 -21.21 -26.58
N LEU A 12 62.15 -20.90 -25.87
CA LEU A 12 62.17 -20.77 -24.43
C LEU A 12 61.33 -19.56 -23.91
N TYR A 13 61.34 -18.47 -24.65
CA TYR A 13 60.51 -17.31 -24.33
C TYR A 13 59.01 -17.59 -24.53
N LEU A 14 58.65 -18.35 -25.55
CA LEU A 14 57.28 -18.85 -25.77
C LEU A 14 56.83 -19.82 -24.70
N GLN A 15 57.72 -20.68 -24.20
CA GLN A 15 57.40 -21.62 -23.10
C GLN A 15 57.19 -20.90 -21.75
N VAL A 16 57.90 -19.81 -21.50
CA VAL A 16 57.74 -18.97 -20.30
C VAL A 16 56.44 -18.14 -20.36
N SER A 17 55.96 -17.82 -21.56
CA SER A 17 54.71 -17.08 -21.77
C SER A 17 53.45 -17.93 -21.60
N LEU A 18 53.58 -19.25 -21.53
CA LEU A 18 52.45 -20.19 -21.30
C LEU A 18 52.30 -20.60 -19.80
N ALA A 19 52.91 -19.84 -18.88
CA ALA A 19 52.57 -19.97 -17.48
C ALA A 19 51.14 -19.44 -17.25
N THR A 20 50.15 -20.23 -17.55
CA THR A 20 48.77 -19.97 -17.19
C THR A 20 48.74 -19.84 -15.66
N ALA A 21 48.33 -18.65 -15.19
CA ALA A 21 48.13 -18.45 -13.79
C ALA A 21 47.14 -19.51 -13.29
N GLN A 22 47.60 -20.48 -12.52
CA GLN A 22 46.74 -21.54 -12.01
C GLN A 22 45.82 -20.90 -10.97
N VAL A 23 44.51 -20.80 -11.32
CA VAL A 23 43.48 -20.27 -10.43
C VAL A 23 42.92 -21.46 -9.64
N TYR A 24 43.10 -21.42 -8.34
CA TYR A 24 42.51 -22.40 -7.41
C TYR A 24 41.05 -21.96 -7.13
N GLN A 25 40.09 -22.88 -7.27
CA GLN A 25 38.69 -22.59 -7.05
C GLN A 25 38.10 -23.62 -6.09
N VAL A 26 37.40 -23.14 -5.06
CA VAL A 26 36.60 -23.96 -4.15
C VAL A 26 35.17 -23.37 -4.09
N GLN A 27 34.18 -24.26 -4.17
CA GLN A 27 32.78 -23.88 -4.03
C GLN A 27 32.06 -24.88 -3.12
N GLY A 28 30.90 -24.48 -2.60
CA GLY A 28 30.11 -25.34 -1.74
C GLY A 28 28.92 -24.65 -1.10
N THR A 29 28.28 -25.34 -0.17
CA THR A 29 27.13 -24.84 0.59
C THR A 29 27.39 -24.92 2.07
N VAL A 30 27.00 -23.91 2.84
CA VAL A 30 27.05 -23.89 4.30
C VAL A 30 25.65 -24.10 4.87
N ARG A 31 25.52 -25.01 5.85
CA ARG A 31 24.25 -25.36 6.49
C ARG A 31 24.36 -25.34 8.00
N ASP A 32 23.24 -25.19 8.67
CA ASP A 32 23.09 -25.45 10.10
C ASP A 32 23.19 -26.95 10.37
N ALA A 33 23.97 -27.32 11.38
CA ALA A 33 24.16 -28.74 11.74
C ALA A 33 22.90 -29.41 12.34
N THR A 34 22.03 -28.60 12.97
CA THR A 34 20.81 -29.06 13.68
C THR A 34 19.60 -29.04 12.76
N THR A 35 19.31 -27.88 12.16
CA THR A 35 18.09 -27.67 11.33
C THR A 35 18.30 -28.08 9.89
N ARG A 36 19.55 -28.23 9.42
CA ARG A 36 19.93 -28.42 8.01
C ARG A 36 19.58 -27.30 7.09
N GLU A 37 19.11 -26.18 7.63
CA GLU A 37 18.85 -24.96 6.87
C GLU A 37 20.14 -24.38 6.29
N LYS A 38 20.02 -23.73 5.15
CA LYS A 38 21.13 -23.02 4.50
C LYS A 38 21.46 -21.76 5.29
N LEU A 39 22.77 -21.53 5.54
CA LEU A 39 23.25 -20.36 6.29
C LEU A 39 23.72 -19.26 5.32
N PRO A 40 23.02 -18.16 5.22
CA PRO A 40 23.41 -17.03 4.38
C PRO A 40 24.49 -16.20 5.06
N PHE A 41 25.32 -15.56 4.22
CA PHE A 41 26.30 -14.57 4.63
C PHE A 41 27.36 -15.06 5.63
N VAL A 42 27.63 -16.37 5.63
CA VAL A 42 28.75 -16.95 6.39
C VAL A 42 30.06 -16.37 5.85
N SER A 43 30.90 -15.86 6.73
CA SER A 43 32.24 -15.37 6.38
C SER A 43 33.15 -16.58 6.13
N ILE A 44 33.86 -16.57 5.00
CA ILE A 44 34.76 -17.64 4.56
C ILE A 44 36.10 -17.01 4.23
N VAL A 45 37.10 -17.30 5.04
CA VAL A 45 38.43 -16.72 4.97
C VAL A 45 39.43 -17.77 4.54
N VAL A 46 40.32 -17.39 3.59
CA VAL A 46 41.37 -18.26 3.02
C VAL A 46 42.65 -18.09 3.78
N ASN A 47 43.36 -19.18 4.07
CA ASN A 47 44.75 -19.21 4.53
C ASN A 47 45.02 -18.18 5.65
N ASP A 48 44.23 -18.20 6.73
CA ASP A 48 44.35 -17.33 7.91
C ASP A 48 44.30 -15.81 7.67
N GLY A 49 43.62 -15.39 6.60
CA GLY A 49 43.24 -13.97 6.44
C GLY A 49 43.75 -13.27 5.19
N GLU A 50 44.34 -13.99 4.22
CA GLU A 50 44.84 -13.36 2.98
C GLU A 50 43.68 -12.75 2.13
N THR A 51 42.54 -13.45 2.05
CA THR A 51 41.35 -12.98 1.36
C THR A 51 40.13 -13.83 1.79
N GLY A 52 38.94 -13.48 1.36
CA GLY A 52 37.74 -14.23 1.71
C GLY A 52 36.58 -13.93 0.78
N THR A 53 35.45 -14.55 1.13
CA THR A 53 34.15 -14.33 0.50
C THR A 53 33.04 -14.52 1.54
N THR A 54 31.81 -14.28 1.17
CA THR A 54 30.64 -14.63 1.98
C THR A 54 29.72 -15.57 1.22
N SER A 55 29.01 -16.46 1.93
CA SER A 55 27.94 -17.22 1.28
C SER A 55 26.79 -16.29 0.85
N ASN A 56 26.09 -16.67 -0.24
CA ASN A 56 24.89 -15.97 -0.68
C ASN A 56 23.66 -16.36 0.17
N LEU A 57 22.46 -15.89 -0.19
CA LEU A 57 21.20 -16.21 0.51
C LEU A 57 20.89 -17.70 0.53
N GLU A 58 21.33 -18.47 -0.47
CA GLU A 58 21.20 -19.93 -0.51
C GLU A 58 22.32 -20.66 0.24
N GLY A 59 23.15 -19.96 1.01
CA GLY A 59 24.29 -20.54 1.71
C GLY A 59 25.40 -21.04 0.78
N ARG A 60 25.33 -20.75 -0.51
CA ARG A 60 26.34 -21.17 -1.50
C ARG A 60 27.48 -20.16 -1.50
N TYR A 61 28.69 -20.67 -1.67
CA TYR A 61 29.88 -19.86 -1.83
C TYR A 61 30.70 -20.33 -3.00
N GLN A 62 31.43 -19.41 -3.61
CA GLN A 62 32.44 -19.67 -4.61
C GLN A 62 33.62 -18.76 -4.34
N LEU A 63 34.79 -19.36 -4.25
CA LEU A 63 36.02 -18.66 -3.97
C LEU A 63 37.05 -19.00 -5.05
N ARG A 64 37.76 -17.98 -5.54
CA ARG A 64 38.87 -18.10 -6.50
C ARG A 64 40.08 -17.41 -5.91
N HIS A 65 41.23 -18.09 -5.96
CA HIS A 65 42.45 -17.57 -5.43
C HIS A 65 43.64 -17.89 -6.34
N ASN A 66 44.62 -16.99 -6.43
CA ASN A 66 45.80 -17.11 -7.29
C ASN A 66 46.92 -17.96 -6.65
N ARG A 67 46.78 -18.32 -5.37
CA ARG A 67 47.67 -19.18 -4.62
C ARG A 67 46.94 -20.42 -4.16
N PRO A 68 47.63 -21.53 -3.84
CA PRO A 68 47.01 -22.74 -3.27
C PRO A 68 46.15 -22.38 -2.06
N ILE A 69 44.93 -22.88 -2.03
CA ILE A 69 44.03 -22.81 -0.88
C ILE A 69 44.33 -23.99 0.02
N THR A 70 44.97 -23.73 1.17
CA THR A 70 45.36 -24.78 2.14
C THR A 70 44.35 -24.94 3.27
N SER A 71 43.65 -23.83 3.60
CA SER A 71 42.60 -23.90 4.64
C SER A 71 41.49 -22.89 4.37
N LEU A 72 40.28 -23.19 4.79
CA LEU A 72 39.15 -22.31 4.82
C LEU A 72 38.58 -22.21 6.23
N ARG A 73 38.49 -21.01 6.75
CA ARG A 73 37.83 -20.71 8.03
C ARG A 73 36.45 -20.18 7.76
N PHE A 74 35.44 -20.87 8.34
CA PHE A 74 34.04 -20.50 8.28
C PHE A 74 33.62 -19.88 9.62
N SER A 75 33.06 -18.69 9.61
CA SER A 75 32.52 -18.02 10.79
C SER A 75 31.16 -17.40 10.53
N TYR A 76 30.27 -17.52 11.51
CA TYR A 76 28.92 -16.95 11.46
C TYR A 76 28.49 -16.58 12.87
N VAL A 77 27.83 -15.42 13.02
CA VAL A 77 27.40 -14.92 14.33
C VAL A 77 26.38 -15.90 14.95
N GLY A 78 26.65 -16.33 16.19
CA GLY A 78 25.84 -17.35 16.89
C GLY A 78 26.24 -18.80 16.60
N TYR A 79 27.33 -19.02 15.86
CA TYR A 79 27.86 -20.36 15.55
C TYR A 79 29.33 -20.50 15.97
N THR A 80 29.75 -21.74 16.21
CA THR A 80 31.15 -22.03 16.49
C THR A 80 31.95 -21.97 15.21
N PRO A 81 32.98 -21.10 15.10
CA PRO A 81 33.84 -21.02 13.93
C PRO A 81 34.56 -22.34 13.66
N GLN A 82 34.73 -22.69 12.39
CA GLN A 82 35.35 -23.97 11.98
C GLN A 82 36.40 -23.68 10.90
N THR A 83 37.63 -24.18 11.10
CA THR A 83 38.69 -24.14 10.10
C THR A 83 38.87 -25.54 9.52
N ILE A 84 38.85 -25.65 8.20
CA ILE A 84 38.91 -26.90 7.45
C ILE A 84 40.12 -26.86 6.53
N PRO A 85 41.03 -27.88 6.60
CA PRO A 85 42.08 -27.97 5.60
C PRO A 85 41.49 -28.34 4.23
N VAL A 86 42.01 -27.79 3.16
CA VAL A 86 41.57 -27.99 1.78
C VAL A 86 42.73 -28.67 1.00
N ASP A 87 42.58 -29.97 0.76
CA ASP A 87 43.51 -30.72 -0.08
C ASP A 87 42.89 -30.97 -1.45
N SER A 88 43.15 -30.09 -2.44
CA SER A 88 42.77 -30.25 -3.85
C SER A 88 41.27 -30.48 -4.15
N VAL A 89 40.37 -30.10 -3.23
CA VAL A 89 38.93 -30.31 -3.37
C VAL A 89 38.29 -29.10 -3.99
N SER A 90 37.56 -29.31 -5.09
CA SER A 90 36.85 -28.21 -5.79
C SER A 90 35.45 -27.95 -5.21
N GLN A 91 34.85 -28.88 -4.50
CA GLN A 91 33.55 -28.75 -3.86
C GLN A 91 33.61 -29.18 -2.39
N LEU A 92 33.20 -28.28 -1.49
CA LEU A 92 33.27 -28.48 -0.04
C LEU A 92 31.99 -27.97 0.63
N ASP A 93 31.07 -28.88 0.99
CA ASP A 93 29.85 -28.56 1.73
C ASP A 93 30.10 -28.67 3.24
N ILE A 94 29.67 -27.66 4.00
CA ILE A 94 29.98 -27.48 5.42
C ILE A 94 28.72 -27.38 6.24
N THR A 95 28.80 -27.95 7.47
CA THR A 95 27.77 -27.74 8.49
C THR A 95 28.38 -27.07 9.71
N LEU A 96 27.80 -25.88 10.09
CA LEU A 96 28.20 -25.17 11.29
C LEU A 96 27.28 -25.53 12.46
N ARG A 97 27.86 -25.64 13.66
CA ARG A 97 27.13 -25.94 14.88
C ARG A 97 26.73 -24.63 15.58
N PRO A 98 25.45 -24.46 15.96
CA PRO A 98 25.07 -23.34 16.80
C PRO A 98 25.91 -23.30 18.07
N SER A 99 26.35 -22.09 18.43
CA SER A 99 27.05 -21.85 19.69
C SER A 99 26.02 -21.65 20.80
N ALA A 100 26.19 -22.42 21.90
CA ALA A 100 25.36 -22.22 23.11
C ALA A 100 25.67 -20.92 23.85
N ALA A 101 26.74 -20.21 23.47
CA ALA A 101 27.01 -18.89 23.98
C ALA A 101 25.93 -17.92 23.43
N GLN A 102 24.96 -17.59 24.27
CA GLN A 102 24.11 -16.41 24.05
C GLN A 102 24.99 -15.24 23.59
N LEU A 103 24.55 -14.46 22.61
CA LEU A 103 25.17 -13.18 22.26
C LEU A 103 25.54 -12.50 23.57
N GLN A 104 26.85 -12.40 23.84
CA GLN A 104 27.34 -11.87 25.11
C GLN A 104 26.62 -10.55 25.38
N GLU A 105 25.98 -10.48 26.54
CA GLU A 105 25.50 -9.23 27.09
C GLU A 105 26.58 -8.17 26.92
N VAL A 106 26.26 -7.06 26.25
CA VAL A 106 27.22 -6.06 25.84
C VAL A 106 27.94 -5.54 27.09
N VAL A 107 29.14 -6.02 27.36
CA VAL A 107 30.01 -5.41 28.34
C VAL A 107 30.46 -4.08 27.75
N ILE A 108 29.78 -3.00 28.17
CA ILE A 108 30.17 -1.61 27.85
C ILE A 108 31.52 -1.35 28.48
N ARG A 109 32.58 -1.59 27.74
CA ARG A 109 33.91 -1.07 28.13
C ARG A 109 33.90 0.44 27.89
N SER A 110 34.33 1.21 28.85
CA SER A 110 34.52 2.66 28.74
C SER A 110 35.49 2.95 27.59
N GLY A 111 34.97 3.42 26.45
CA GLY A 111 35.75 3.72 25.26
C GLY A 111 34.86 4.07 24.06
N ILE A 112 35.42 4.56 22.97
CA ILE A 112 34.70 4.88 21.75
C ILE A 112 34.31 3.57 21.07
N ASN A 113 33.00 3.27 20.97
CA ASN A 113 32.51 2.08 20.28
C ASN A 113 32.86 2.13 18.78
N PRO A 114 33.69 1.20 18.27
CA PRO A 114 34.12 1.21 16.87
C PRO A 114 32.97 1.08 15.88
N ALA A 115 31.90 0.37 16.25
CA ALA A 115 30.70 0.25 15.42
C ALA A 115 30.04 1.62 15.15
N HIS A 116 30.03 2.52 16.12
CA HIS A 116 29.47 3.87 15.95
C HIS A 116 30.19 4.69 14.87
N ARG A 117 31.52 4.53 14.73
CA ARG A 117 32.26 5.17 13.64
C ARG A 117 31.80 4.63 12.28
N ILE A 118 31.73 3.32 12.14
CA ILE A 118 31.35 2.67 10.88
C ILE A 118 29.93 3.06 10.50
N ILE A 119 28.98 3.03 11.44
CA ILE A 119 27.57 3.46 11.22
C ILE A 119 27.49 4.94 10.81
N ARG A 120 28.31 5.84 11.41
CA ARG A 120 28.36 7.24 10.97
C ARG A 120 28.84 7.38 9.54
N LEU A 121 29.89 6.65 9.15
CA LEU A 121 30.42 6.66 7.78
C LEU A 121 29.41 6.10 6.79
N ALA A 122 28.73 4.99 7.11
CA ALA A 122 27.64 4.46 6.29
C ALA A 122 26.48 5.46 6.14
N ASN A 123 26.13 6.17 7.23
CA ASN A 123 25.10 7.22 7.18
C ASN A 123 25.51 8.44 6.37
N GLN A 124 26.78 8.85 6.43
CA GLN A 124 27.31 9.97 5.63
C GLN A 124 27.31 9.66 4.14
N ASN A 125 27.54 8.40 3.76
CA ASN A 125 27.58 7.94 2.37
C ASN A 125 26.25 7.38 1.86
N ARG A 126 25.20 7.33 2.71
CA ARG A 126 23.93 6.68 2.38
C ARG A 126 23.28 7.21 1.09
N ASP A 127 23.39 8.52 0.83
CA ASP A 127 22.78 9.15 -0.34
C ASP A 127 23.42 8.70 -1.65
N ARG A 128 24.67 8.19 -1.62
CA ARG A 128 25.33 7.58 -2.78
C ARG A 128 24.73 6.22 -3.13
N HIS A 129 24.16 5.53 -2.14
CA HIS A 129 23.68 4.15 -2.28
C HIS A 129 22.16 4.07 -2.36
N ARG A 130 21.44 5.20 -2.23
CA ARG A 130 20.00 5.26 -2.39
C ARG A 130 19.61 5.13 -3.86
N LEU A 131 18.71 4.20 -4.16
CA LEU A 131 18.19 4.01 -5.52
C LEU A 131 17.46 5.25 -6.03
N ASP A 132 16.82 6.02 -5.15
CA ASP A 132 16.14 7.28 -5.50
C ASP A 132 17.08 8.34 -6.12
N ASN A 133 18.38 8.26 -5.87
CA ASN A 133 19.36 9.20 -6.39
C ASN A 133 19.95 8.79 -7.76
N ILE A 134 19.59 7.60 -8.26
CA ILE A 134 19.93 7.15 -9.61
C ILE A 134 18.96 7.81 -10.60
N GLN A 135 19.51 8.49 -11.61
CA GLN A 135 18.71 9.24 -12.58
C GLN A 135 17.73 8.37 -13.36
N ALA A 136 18.18 7.20 -13.82
CA ALA A 136 17.35 6.22 -14.49
C ALA A 136 17.93 4.82 -14.28
N TYR A 137 17.06 3.84 -14.11
CA TYR A 137 17.47 2.44 -14.09
C TYR A 137 16.32 1.51 -14.49
N THR A 138 16.69 0.33 -14.96
CA THR A 138 15.76 -0.77 -15.20
C THR A 138 16.33 -2.04 -14.60
N TYR A 139 15.46 -2.94 -14.23
CA TYR A 139 15.82 -4.30 -13.84
C TYR A 139 14.64 -5.26 -14.08
N ARG A 140 14.93 -6.55 -14.04
CA ARG A 140 13.94 -7.62 -14.05
C ARG A 140 13.98 -8.39 -12.75
N THR A 141 12.79 -8.74 -12.23
CA THR A 141 12.68 -9.60 -11.06
C THR A 141 12.03 -10.92 -11.41
N TYR A 142 12.50 -11.97 -10.75
CA TYR A 142 11.74 -13.17 -10.53
C TYR A 142 11.33 -13.20 -9.06
N ASN A 143 10.03 -13.31 -8.81
CA ASN A 143 9.47 -13.35 -7.47
C ASN A 143 8.79 -14.69 -7.23
N LYS A 144 9.02 -15.28 -6.06
CA LYS A 144 8.34 -16.49 -5.59
C LYS A 144 7.72 -16.20 -4.22
N PHE A 145 6.42 -16.38 -4.09
CA PHE A 145 5.69 -16.29 -2.83
C PHE A 145 5.12 -17.64 -2.45
N ILE A 146 5.41 -18.08 -1.24
CA ILE A 146 4.95 -19.33 -0.66
C ILE A 146 4.17 -19.00 0.61
N LEU A 147 2.95 -19.51 0.74
CA LEU A 147 2.23 -19.56 2.01
C LEU A 147 2.27 -21.01 2.51
N THR A 148 2.75 -21.22 3.71
CA THR A 148 2.84 -22.52 4.35
C THR A 148 2.61 -22.39 5.86
N ALA A 149 2.85 -23.42 6.66
CA ALA A 149 2.75 -23.30 8.11
C ALA A 149 3.78 -24.20 8.80
N ASN A 150 4.26 -23.74 9.96
CA ASN A 150 5.14 -24.50 10.85
C ASN A 150 4.31 -25.47 11.71
N ALA A 151 4.86 -26.65 11.96
CA ALA A 151 4.27 -27.59 12.90
C ALA A 151 4.29 -27.03 14.33
N PRO A 152 3.36 -27.42 15.21
CA PRO A 152 3.45 -27.15 16.63
C PRO A 152 4.72 -27.77 17.24
N ASP A 153 5.33 -27.04 18.18
CA ASP A 153 6.57 -27.51 18.87
C ASP A 153 6.34 -28.78 19.71
N ASP A 154 5.11 -29.01 20.13
CA ASP A 154 4.67 -30.10 21.00
C ASP A 154 3.95 -31.27 20.28
N LEU A 155 4.08 -31.32 18.94
CA LEU A 155 3.44 -32.38 18.16
C LEU A 155 4.09 -33.76 18.46
N ASN A 156 3.54 -34.45 19.46
CA ASN A 156 4.02 -35.75 19.85
C ASN A 156 3.41 -36.87 18.96
N LEU A 157 4.14 -37.28 17.94
CA LEU A 157 3.72 -38.29 16.93
C LEU A 157 3.77 -39.74 17.42
N SER A 158 4.17 -39.97 18.68
CA SER A 158 4.49 -41.33 19.17
C SER A 158 3.28 -42.18 19.60
N ASP A 159 2.08 -41.59 19.75
CA ASP A 159 0.91 -42.32 20.24
C ASP A 159 -0.29 -42.22 19.27
N THR A 160 -0.19 -42.96 18.15
CA THR A 160 -1.21 -42.92 17.07
C THR A 160 -2.50 -43.70 17.38
N LEU A 161 -2.60 -44.36 18.53
CA LEU A 161 -3.70 -45.30 18.84
C LEU A 161 -4.86 -44.65 19.63
N ARG A 162 -4.72 -43.39 20.13
CA ARG A 162 -5.77 -42.70 20.89
C ARG A 162 -5.79 -41.18 20.59
N LEU A 163 -5.81 -40.78 19.32
CA LEU A 163 -5.86 -39.40 18.95
C LEU A 163 -7.30 -38.83 19.09
N SER A 164 -7.45 -37.67 19.71
CA SER A 164 -8.69 -36.90 19.68
C SER A 164 -9.00 -36.46 18.24
N GLU A 165 -10.21 -35.98 17.96
CA GLU A 165 -10.54 -35.44 16.63
C GLU A 165 -9.64 -34.24 16.27
N GLU A 166 -9.24 -33.45 17.26
CA GLU A 166 -8.36 -32.30 17.10
C GLU A 166 -6.93 -32.73 16.75
N ASP A 167 -6.37 -33.70 17.43
CA ASP A 167 -5.06 -34.31 17.14
C ASP A 167 -5.06 -34.94 15.75
N SER A 168 -6.14 -35.65 15.37
CA SER A 168 -6.30 -36.24 14.04
C SER A 168 -6.33 -35.19 12.95
N SER A 169 -6.94 -34.02 13.22
CA SER A 169 -6.99 -32.91 12.27
C SER A 169 -5.63 -32.20 12.12
N THR A 170 -4.88 -32.09 13.22
CA THR A 170 -3.53 -31.54 13.27
C THR A 170 -2.56 -32.45 12.52
N LEU A 171 -2.66 -33.75 12.71
CA LEU A 171 -1.83 -34.76 12.00
C LEU A 171 -2.12 -34.76 10.48
N ARG A 172 -3.41 -34.66 10.08
CA ARG A 172 -3.74 -34.55 8.66
C ARG A 172 -3.15 -33.27 8.04
N MET A 173 -3.19 -32.16 8.76
CA MET A 173 -2.57 -30.88 8.30
C MET A 173 -1.05 -31.02 8.19
N HIS A 174 -0.41 -31.63 9.19
CA HIS A 174 1.03 -31.91 9.18
C HIS A 174 1.44 -32.72 7.95
N ASN A 175 0.76 -33.85 7.69
CA ASN A 175 1.02 -34.72 6.54
C ASN A 175 0.76 -34.00 5.19
N LEU A 176 -0.19 -33.10 5.14
CA LEU A 176 -0.44 -32.27 3.97
C LEU A 176 0.71 -31.28 3.73
N LEU A 177 1.13 -30.56 4.79
CA LEU A 177 2.20 -29.58 4.73
C LEU A 177 3.58 -30.18 4.48
N ALA A 178 3.79 -31.46 4.86
CA ALA A 178 5.00 -32.18 4.50
C ALA A 178 5.13 -32.37 2.98
N LYS A 179 4.01 -32.54 2.26
CA LYS A 179 3.98 -32.89 0.83
C LYS A 179 3.75 -31.69 -0.08
N GLN A 180 3.09 -30.63 0.40
CA GLN A 180 2.75 -29.45 -0.38
C GLN A 180 2.68 -28.19 0.49
N HIS A 181 2.71 -27.03 -0.15
CA HIS A 181 2.42 -25.73 0.48
C HIS A 181 0.91 -25.44 0.44
N LEU A 182 0.47 -24.45 1.23
CA LEU A 182 -0.91 -23.95 1.19
C LEU A 182 -1.19 -23.12 -0.05
N PHE A 183 -0.17 -22.42 -0.53
CA PHE A 183 -0.26 -21.56 -1.71
C PHE A 183 1.14 -21.31 -2.29
N LEU A 184 1.23 -21.21 -3.60
CA LEU A 184 2.45 -20.90 -4.32
C LEU A 184 2.14 -19.96 -5.49
N MET A 185 2.93 -18.90 -5.61
CA MET A 185 2.85 -17.94 -6.71
C MET A 185 4.25 -17.62 -7.21
N GLU A 186 4.38 -17.52 -8.52
CA GLU A 186 5.59 -17.01 -9.19
C GLU A 186 5.22 -15.85 -10.11
N SER A 187 6.12 -14.87 -10.24
CA SER A 187 5.98 -13.78 -11.21
C SER A 187 7.33 -13.34 -11.77
N ILE A 188 7.32 -12.88 -13.01
CA ILE A 188 8.46 -12.21 -13.65
C ILE A 188 8.00 -10.81 -14.02
N THR A 189 8.75 -9.80 -13.55
CA THR A 189 8.32 -8.41 -13.62
C THR A 189 9.46 -7.52 -14.12
N ASP A 190 9.19 -6.67 -15.09
CA ASP A 190 10.09 -5.59 -15.49
C ASP A 190 9.79 -4.33 -14.70
N TYR A 191 10.83 -3.69 -14.22
CA TYR A 191 10.76 -2.43 -13.51
C TYR A 191 11.60 -1.37 -14.23
N ALA A 192 11.05 -0.17 -14.38
CA ALA A 192 11.73 1.01 -14.91
C ALA A 192 11.49 2.22 -14.01
N GLN A 193 12.54 2.99 -13.76
CA GLN A 193 12.52 4.22 -12.96
C GLN A 193 13.21 5.35 -13.72
N LEU A 194 12.60 6.54 -13.68
CA LEU A 194 13.18 7.78 -14.19
C LEU A 194 12.98 8.91 -13.17
N GLY A 195 14.07 9.35 -12.55
CA GLY A 195 14.02 10.25 -11.40
C GLY A 195 13.20 9.67 -10.24
N ASN A 196 12.79 10.53 -9.30
CA ASN A 196 12.14 10.07 -8.05
C ASN A 196 10.63 9.82 -8.18
N ASN A 197 10.01 10.21 -9.30
CA ASN A 197 8.55 10.29 -9.41
C ASN A 197 7.96 9.45 -10.54
N LEU A 198 8.78 8.88 -11.43
CA LEU A 198 8.31 8.12 -12.57
C LEU A 198 8.78 6.68 -12.44
N SER A 199 7.86 5.79 -12.12
CA SER A 199 8.12 4.35 -12.11
C SER A 199 7.07 3.62 -12.93
N LYS A 200 7.49 2.53 -13.52
CA LYS A 200 6.60 1.60 -14.22
C LYS A 200 7.04 0.17 -13.91
N GLU A 201 6.08 -0.64 -13.54
CA GLU A 201 6.25 -2.06 -13.27
C GLU A 201 5.31 -2.84 -14.18
N THR A 202 5.85 -3.77 -14.95
CA THR A 202 5.10 -4.58 -15.91
C THR A 202 5.28 -6.05 -15.58
N ILE A 203 4.20 -6.72 -15.17
CA ILE A 203 4.19 -8.16 -14.91
C ILE A 203 4.15 -8.88 -16.26
N LEU A 204 5.27 -9.52 -16.62
CA LEU A 204 5.45 -10.25 -17.88
C LEU A 204 4.88 -11.65 -17.82
N ALA A 205 5.07 -12.32 -16.67
CA ALA A 205 4.60 -13.67 -16.42
C ALA A 205 4.09 -13.80 -14.98
N THR A 206 3.03 -14.54 -14.79
CA THR A 206 2.50 -14.89 -13.47
C THR A 206 1.90 -16.28 -13.48
N ARG A 207 2.16 -17.05 -12.42
CA ARG A 207 1.60 -18.38 -12.18
C ARG A 207 1.19 -18.49 -10.73
N VAL A 208 -0.04 -18.91 -10.48
CA VAL A 208 -0.61 -19.04 -9.14
C VAL A 208 -1.22 -20.42 -8.99
N SER A 209 -0.86 -21.12 -7.94
CA SER A 209 -1.40 -22.45 -7.66
C SER A 209 -2.91 -22.43 -7.44
N GLY A 210 -3.63 -23.29 -8.13
CA GLY A 210 -5.09 -23.38 -8.07
C GLY A 210 -5.84 -22.39 -8.96
N LEU A 211 -5.15 -21.51 -9.67
CA LEU A 211 -5.77 -20.50 -10.53
C LEU A 211 -5.22 -20.55 -11.96
N ARG A 212 -6.12 -20.55 -12.94
CA ARG A 212 -5.73 -20.49 -14.37
C ARG A 212 -5.51 -19.06 -14.86
N GLN A 213 -6.27 -18.10 -14.34
CA GLN A 213 -6.22 -16.70 -14.76
C GLN A 213 -6.08 -15.79 -13.54
N PRO A 214 -4.89 -15.79 -12.90
CA PRO A 214 -4.68 -14.97 -11.71
C PRO A 214 -4.63 -13.48 -12.06
N SER A 215 -5.45 -12.69 -11.39
CA SER A 215 -5.44 -11.22 -11.45
C SER A 215 -4.68 -10.59 -10.27
N PHE A 216 -3.92 -11.39 -9.53
CA PHE A 216 -3.26 -11.00 -8.28
C PHE A 216 -1.94 -10.22 -8.46
N GLY A 217 -1.92 -9.18 -9.28
CA GLY A 217 -0.76 -8.30 -9.35
C GLY A 217 -0.37 -7.62 -8.02
N VAL A 218 -1.30 -7.57 -7.06
CA VAL A 218 -1.08 -6.88 -5.76
C VAL A 218 -0.05 -7.59 -4.89
N VAL A 219 -0.02 -8.92 -4.88
CA VAL A 219 0.97 -9.67 -4.07
C VAL A 219 2.38 -9.46 -4.60
N ALA A 220 2.54 -9.33 -5.92
CA ALA A 220 3.82 -8.98 -6.53
C ALA A 220 4.28 -7.56 -6.14
N ALA A 221 3.35 -6.62 -5.97
CA ALA A 221 3.67 -5.25 -5.56
C ALA A 221 4.18 -5.15 -4.11
N GLU A 222 3.78 -6.05 -3.22
CA GLU A 222 4.31 -6.11 -1.85
C GLU A 222 5.75 -6.69 -1.79
N ALA A 223 6.17 -7.42 -2.84
CA ALA A 223 7.52 -7.94 -2.98
C ALA A 223 8.53 -6.90 -3.52
N ARG A 224 8.16 -5.61 -3.52
CA ARG A 224 9.06 -4.56 -3.99
C ARG A 224 10.34 -4.50 -3.19
N VAL A 225 11.42 -4.28 -3.91
CA VAL A 225 12.73 -4.03 -3.32
C VAL A 225 12.64 -2.82 -2.40
N PHE A 226 12.91 -3.03 -1.13
CA PHE A 226 13.02 -1.93 -0.17
C PHE A 226 14.46 -1.44 -0.09
N SER A 227 14.65 -0.23 0.39
CA SER A 227 15.98 0.30 0.68
C SER A 227 16.21 0.34 2.18
N VAL A 228 17.27 -0.34 2.65
CA VAL A 228 17.74 -0.23 4.03
C VAL A 228 18.14 1.20 4.39
N TYR A 229 18.44 2.01 3.38
CA TYR A 229 18.80 3.42 3.52
C TYR A 229 17.60 4.34 3.72
N ASP A 230 16.36 3.85 3.56
CA ASP A 230 15.18 4.62 3.92
C ASP A 230 15.08 4.77 5.43
N ASP A 231 14.72 5.96 5.91
CA ASP A 231 14.56 6.18 7.35
C ASP A 231 13.49 5.29 7.98
N MET A 232 12.42 5.01 7.22
CA MET A 232 11.25 4.24 7.67
C MET A 232 10.77 3.28 6.59
N PRO A 233 11.50 2.19 6.30
CA PRO A 233 11.06 1.17 5.37
C PRO A 233 9.70 0.61 5.79
N VAL A 234 8.87 0.29 4.80
CA VAL A 234 7.50 -0.23 5.00
C VAL A 234 7.45 -1.69 4.57
N PHE A 235 7.00 -2.56 5.46
CA PHE A 235 6.74 -3.96 5.18
C PHE A 235 5.30 -4.28 5.54
N PHE A 236 4.50 -4.74 4.59
CA PHE A 236 3.09 -5.13 4.78
C PHE A 236 2.28 -4.07 5.57
N GLY A 237 2.41 -2.82 5.11
CA GLY A 237 1.72 -1.68 5.72
C GLY A 237 2.28 -1.21 7.07
N LYS A 238 3.27 -1.91 7.66
CA LYS A 238 3.92 -1.52 8.90
C LYS A 238 5.28 -0.87 8.64
N ARG A 239 5.56 0.21 9.37
CA ARG A 239 6.80 0.98 9.27
C ARG A 239 7.76 0.57 10.36
N TYR A 240 9.01 0.37 9.99
CA TYR A 240 10.09 0.09 10.89
C TYR A 240 11.14 1.20 10.83
N LEU A 241 11.76 1.52 11.95
CA LEU A 241 12.88 2.45 11.96
C LEU A 241 14.13 1.74 11.45
N SER A 242 14.79 2.30 10.43
CA SER A 242 16.03 1.74 9.91
C SER A 242 17.19 1.94 10.90
N PRO A 243 18.08 0.96 11.07
CA PRO A 243 19.32 1.15 11.83
C PRO A 243 20.28 2.17 11.18
N LEU A 244 20.09 2.49 9.91
CA LEU A 244 20.83 3.55 9.19
C LEU A 244 20.07 4.86 9.10
N SER A 245 19.00 5.02 9.88
CA SER A 245 18.27 6.29 9.93
C SER A 245 19.05 7.36 10.68
N ASN A 246 18.79 8.63 10.38
CA ASN A 246 19.41 9.75 11.10
C ASN A 246 19.16 9.64 12.61
N GLY A 247 20.25 9.70 13.41
CA GLY A 247 20.21 9.58 14.86
C GLY A 247 19.95 8.15 15.36
N SER A 248 20.17 7.12 14.54
CA SER A 248 20.03 5.71 14.92
C SER A 248 20.89 5.32 16.12
N ILE A 249 22.11 5.88 16.26
CA ILE A 249 23.03 5.60 17.37
C ILE A 249 22.41 5.91 18.76
N ARG A 250 21.40 6.79 18.83
CA ARG A 250 20.69 7.12 20.08
C ARG A 250 19.47 6.19 20.34
N ARG A 251 19.20 5.30 19.41
CA ARG A 251 17.98 4.44 19.43
C ARG A 251 18.30 2.97 19.34
N TYR A 252 19.46 2.65 18.78
CA TYR A 252 19.95 1.29 18.61
C TYR A 252 21.28 1.12 19.34
N ASP A 253 21.50 -0.07 19.89
CA ASP A 253 22.79 -0.56 20.30
C ASP A 253 23.46 -1.23 19.10
N PHE A 254 24.74 -0.92 18.88
CA PHE A 254 25.54 -1.46 17.79
C PHE A 254 26.80 -2.11 18.36
N VAL A 255 27.14 -3.31 17.90
CA VAL A 255 28.33 -4.06 18.30
C VAL A 255 29.04 -4.57 17.05
N LEU A 256 30.33 -4.25 16.90
CA LEU A 256 31.18 -4.83 15.86
C LEU A 256 31.47 -6.28 16.28
N GLN A 257 30.96 -7.25 15.53
CA GLN A 257 31.10 -8.68 15.79
C GLN A 257 32.38 -9.24 15.16
N GLU A 258 32.60 -8.89 13.89
CA GLU A 258 33.70 -9.43 13.11
C GLU A 258 34.11 -8.46 11.99
N THR A 259 35.33 -8.64 11.48
CA THR A 259 35.85 -7.95 10.30
C THR A 259 36.37 -8.99 9.35
N ALA A 260 35.80 -9.04 8.12
CA ALA A 260 36.20 -10.00 7.09
C ALA A 260 36.84 -9.26 5.90
N VAL A 261 37.84 -9.84 5.29
CA VAL A 261 38.41 -9.35 4.03
C VAL A 261 37.72 -10.08 2.89
N VAL A 262 37.13 -9.33 1.96
CA VAL A 262 36.43 -9.87 0.79
C VAL A 262 37.01 -9.25 -0.49
N GLY A 263 37.81 -9.98 -1.22
CA GLY A 263 38.58 -9.44 -2.33
C GLY A 263 39.60 -8.39 -1.86
N ALA A 264 39.48 -7.16 -2.36
CA ALA A 264 40.32 -6.02 -1.95
C ALA A 264 39.71 -5.20 -0.80
N ASP A 265 38.47 -5.49 -0.41
CA ASP A 265 37.68 -4.70 0.52
C ASP A 265 37.61 -5.35 1.90
N THR A 266 37.32 -4.53 2.90
CA THR A 266 37.02 -4.98 4.26
C THR A 266 35.54 -4.88 4.51
N VAL A 267 34.93 -5.97 4.99
CA VAL A 267 33.51 -6.02 5.38
C VAL A 267 33.41 -6.06 6.91
N PHE A 268 32.72 -5.08 7.47
CA PHE A 268 32.46 -4.97 8.91
C PHE A 268 31.08 -5.57 9.23
N ILE A 269 31.06 -6.58 10.07
CA ILE A 269 29.84 -7.27 10.50
C ILE A 269 29.39 -6.67 11.83
N ILE A 270 28.28 -5.94 11.82
CA ILE A 270 27.78 -5.18 12.96
C ILE A 270 26.39 -5.70 13.35
N SER A 271 26.26 -6.19 14.58
CA SER A 271 24.95 -6.48 15.14
C SER A 271 24.28 -5.20 15.64
N TYR A 272 22.93 -5.16 15.52
CA TYR A 272 22.14 -4.04 16.00
C TYR A 272 20.84 -4.52 16.65
N ALA A 273 20.42 -3.82 17.70
CA ALA A 273 19.13 -4.03 18.37
C ALA A 273 18.59 -2.71 18.93
N PRO A 274 17.24 -2.54 19.03
CA PRO A 274 16.64 -1.38 19.68
C PRO A 274 17.09 -1.27 21.13
N GLN A 275 17.45 -0.05 21.58
CA GLN A 275 17.80 0.20 22.98
C GLN A 275 16.57 -0.06 23.88
N PRO A 276 16.77 -0.65 25.08
CA PRO A 276 15.71 -0.85 26.04
C PRO A 276 14.96 0.44 26.38
N GLY A 277 13.64 0.35 26.56
CA GLY A 277 12.77 1.49 26.92
C GLY A 277 12.46 2.47 25.78
N LYS A 278 12.90 2.24 24.56
CA LYS A 278 12.54 3.05 23.40
C LYS A 278 11.27 2.52 22.72
N ASN A 279 10.28 3.39 22.54
CA ASN A 279 8.99 3.02 21.96
C ASN A 279 8.94 3.34 20.45
N PHE A 280 9.36 2.39 19.62
CA PHE A 280 9.23 2.42 18.16
C PHE A 280 9.23 0.99 17.60
N ASN A 281 8.71 0.81 16.39
CA ASN A 281 8.87 -0.47 15.69
C ASN A 281 10.32 -0.60 15.24
N GLY A 282 11.10 -1.33 16.01
CA GLY A 282 12.51 -1.55 15.73
C GLY A 282 12.78 -2.88 15.04
N LEU A 283 13.90 -2.96 14.37
CA LEU A 283 14.48 -4.17 13.81
C LEU A 283 15.74 -4.53 14.58
N LYS A 284 16.03 -5.81 14.75
CA LYS A 284 17.32 -6.33 15.27
C LYS A 284 17.97 -7.18 14.19
N GLY A 285 19.26 -7.34 14.19
CA GLY A 285 19.96 -8.19 13.23
C GLY A 285 21.39 -7.81 12.95
N LEU A 286 21.85 -8.04 11.73
CA LEU A 286 23.22 -7.82 11.28
C LEU A 286 23.27 -6.90 10.06
N LEU A 287 24.26 -5.98 10.05
CA LEU A 287 24.64 -5.18 8.90
C LEU A 287 26.06 -5.57 8.49
N TYR A 288 26.24 -5.87 7.22
CA TYR A 288 27.54 -6.11 6.60
C TYR A 288 27.90 -4.87 5.79
N ILE A 289 28.82 -4.08 6.32
CA ILE A 289 29.22 -2.79 5.73
C ILE A 289 30.57 -2.95 5.06
N ASN A 290 30.61 -2.76 3.74
CA ASN A 290 31.82 -2.84 2.95
C ASN A 290 32.59 -1.51 3.03
N SER A 291 33.94 -1.56 3.10
CA SER A 291 34.81 -0.39 3.11
C SER A 291 34.74 0.43 1.82
N ASP A 292 34.37 -0.18 0.69
CA ASP A 292 34.14 0.51 -0.58
C ASP A 292 32.87 1.38 -0.49
N GLY A 293 33.07 2.66 -0.33
CA GLY A 293 32.00 3.65 -0.19
C GLY A 293 31.15 3.51 1.08
N TRP A 294 31.54 2.67 2.05
CA TRP A 294 30.78 2.37 3.27
C TRP A 294 29.38 1.87 2.98
N ALA A 295 29.26 1.09 1.92
CA ALA A 295 28.00 0.54 1.45
C ALA A 295 27.58 -0.67 2.26
N VAL A 296 26.26 -0.83 2.41
CA VAL A 296 25.70 -2.09 2.93
C VAL A 296 25.79 -3.15 1.84
N GLN A 297 26.50 -4.22 2.12
CA GLN A 297 26.62 -5.37 1.23
C GLN A 297 25.53 -6.42 1.51
N ASN A 298 25.25 -6.66 2.81
CA ASN A 298 24.18 -7.57 3.21
C ASN A 298 23.45 -7.05 4.44
N VAL A 299 22.18 -7.40 4.57
CA VAL A 299 21.32 -7.10 5.73
C VAL A 299 20.63 -8.35 6.20
N VAL A 300 20.65 -8.59 7.50
CA VAL A 300 19.74 -9.49 8.20
C VAL A 300 18.95 -8.64 9.17
N ALA A 301 17.62 -8.74 9.12
CA ALA A 301 16.74 -7.97 9.98
C ALA A 301 15.59 -8.86 10.48
N GLU A 302 15.27 -8.76 11.76
CA GLU A 302 14.12 -9.37 12.38
C GLU A 302 13.32 -8.32 13.15
N SER A 303 12.01 -8.49 13.22
CA SER A 303 11.20 -7.64 14.08
C SER A 303 11.52 -7.86 15.55
N HIS A 304 11.50 -6.79 16.34
CA HIS A 304 11.73 -6.91 17.79
C HIS A 304 10.55 -7.63 18.48
N ALA A 305 10.81 -8.30 19.61
CA ALA A 305 9.91 -9.25 20.28
C ALA A 305 8.46 -8.77 20.58
N ASP A 306 8.20 -7.48 20.63
CA ASP A 306 6.85 -6.92 20.85
C ASP A 306 5.96 -6.88 19.61
N ASP A 307 6.48 -7.30 18.45
CA ASP A 307 5.73 -7.31 17.20
C ASP A 307 4.90 -8.59 17.06
N LYS A 308 3.58 -8.45 17.02
CA LYS A 308 2.65 -9.56 16.77
C LYS A 308 2.82 -10.19 15.37
N ARG A 309 3.56 -9.56 14.47
CA ARG A 309 3.97 -10.09 13.17
C ARG A 309 5.46 -10.37 13.23
N GLY A 310 5.84 -11.62 13.21
CA GLY A 310 7.23 -12.02 13.05
C GLY A 310 7.68 -11.65 11.64
N LEU A 311 8.58 -10.69 11.49
CA LEU A 311 9.24 -10.35 10.23
C LEU A 311 10.68 -10.83 10.32
N LYS A 312 11.12 -11.63 9.36
CA LYS A 312 12.54 -11.94 9.13
C LYS A 312 12.87 -11.55 7.69
N LEU A 313 13.97 -10.85 7.51
CA LEU A 313 14.35 -10.29 6.24
C LEU A 313 15.85 -10.44 6.03
N GLN A 314 16.23 -10.85 4.82
CA GLN A 314 17.61 -10.94 4.38
C GLN A 314 17.71 -10.30 3.00
N GLN A 315 18.69 -9.41 2.82
CA GLN A 315 18.89 -8.72 1.55
C GLN A 315 20.36 -8.68 1.20
N GLN A 316 20.66 -9.00 -0.05
CA GLN A 316 22.01 -8.94 -0.62
C GLN A 316 22.09 -7.84 -1.66
N PHE A 317 23.24 -7.15 -1.67
CA PHE A 317 23.57 -6.15 -2.67
C PHE A 317 24.82 -6.59 -3.42
N VAL A 318 24.89 -6.26 -4.69
CA VAL A 318 26.04 -6.45 -5.56
C VAL A 318 26.44 -5.15 -6.22
N LYS A 319 27.70 -5.02 -6.60
CA LYS A 319 28.20 -3.84 -7.28
C LYS A 319 27.99 -4.01 -8.80
N VAL A 320 27.09 -3.21 -9.36
CA VAL A 320 26.79 -3.21 -10.80
C VAL A 320 27.75 -2.26 -11.50
N ASP A 321 28.34 -2.69 -12.62
CA ASP A 321 29.32 -1.94 -13.44
C ASP A 321 30.50 -1.38 -12.66
N ASN A 322 30.86 -2.04 -11.55
CA ASN A 322 31.89 -1.56 -10.61
C ASN A 322 31.64 -0.13 -10.05
N ARG A 323 30.41 0.37 -10.10
CA ARG A 323 30.04 1.75 -9.72
C ARG A 323 29.02 1.84 -8.61
N GLN A 324 27.91 1.11 -8.74
CA GLN A 324 26.73 1.28 -7.89
C GLN A 324 26.40 -0.01 -7.17
N TRP A 325 26.25 0.05 -5.86
CA TRP A 325 25.67 -1.04 -5.08
C TRP A 325 24.17 -1.11 -5.35
N PHE A 326 23.72 -2.25 -5.79
CA PHE A 326 22.33 -2.50 -6.18
C PHE A 326 21.83 -3.79 -5.52
N PRO A 327 20.57 -3.87 -5.04
CA PRO A 327 20.04 -5.11 -4.50
C PRO A 327 20.01 -6.20 -5.59
N SER A 328 20.45 -7.40 -5.23
CA SER A 328 20.42 -8.57 -6.11
C SER A 328 19.41 -9.61 -5.67
N GLU A 329 19.25 -9.78 -4.36
CA GLU A 329 18.37 -10.80 -3.79
C GLU A 329 17.70 -10.26 -2.54
N LEU A 330 16.43 -10.67 -2.33
CA LEU A 330 15.64 -10.35 -1.15
C LEU A 330 14.88 -11.60 -0.72
N ASP A 331 14.99 -11.96 0.54
CA ASP A 331 14.26 -13.04 1.20
C ASP A 331 13.50 -12.45 2.39
N VAL A 332 12.17 -12.63 2.42
CA VAL A 332 11.30 -12.10 3.48
C VAL A 332 10.38 -13.21 3.98
N GLU A 333 10.41 -13.43 5.27
CA GLU A 333 9.49 -14.31 5.96
C GLU A 333 8.61 -13.52 6.91
N ILE A 334 7.31 -13.80 6.88
CA ILE A 334 6.30 -13.13 7.71
C ILE A 334 5.46 -14.17 8.39
N THR A 335 5.49 -14.15 9.70
CA THR A 335 4.68 -15.00 10.55
C THR A 335 3.59 -14.18 11.23
N VAL A 336 2.34 -14.60 11.16
CA VAL A 336 1.25 -13.96 11.90
C VAL A 336 1.10 -14.69 13.23
N GLN A 337 1.69 -14.11 14.28
CA GLN A 337 1.52 -14.63 15.66
C GLN A 337 0.05 -14.48 16.06
N GLN A 338 -0.58 -15.50 16.63
CA GLN A 338 -2.00 -15.55 17.04
C GLN A 338 -2.98 -16.10 16.00
N ILE A 339 -2.54 -16.46 14.80
CA ILE A 339 -3.35 -17.24 13.87
C ILE A 339 -2.78 -18.65 13.82
N TYR A 340 -3.61 -19.62 14.15
CA TYR A 340 -3.27 -21.04 14.06
C TYR A 340 -4.28 -21.73 13.15
N MET A 341 -3.79 -22.59 12.27
CA MET A 341 -4.60 -23.41 11.38
C MET A 341 -4.43 -24.86 11.81
N ARG A 342 -5.38 -25.38 12.55
CA ARG A 342 -5.30 -26.74 13.12
C ARG A 342 -3.97 -26.99 13.83
N GLY A 343 -3.64 -26.15 14.79
CA GLY A 343 -2.39 -26.22 15.54
C GLY A 343 -1.14 -25.67 14.84
N HIS A 344 -1.14 -25.51 13.52
CA HIS A 344 0.00 -25.02 12.75
C HIS A 344 -0.01 -23.52 12.59
N GLN A 345 1.15 -22.87 12.74
CA GLN A 345 1.31 -21.42 12.57
C GLN A 345 1.63 -21.07 11.12
N PRO A 346 0.75 -20.37 10.40
CA PRO A 346 0.98 -19.98 9.02
C PRO A 346 2.04 -18.88 8.91
N TYR A 347 2.87 -18.97 7.86
CA TYR A 347 3.81 -17.94 7.47
C TYR A 347 3.88 -17.81 5.95
N GLY A 348 4.14 -16.57 5.50
CA GLY A 348 4.42 -16.24 4.12
C GLY A 348 5.91 -16.11 3.90
N HIS A 349 6.43 -16.65 2.82
CA HIS A 349 7.81 -16.55 2.41
C HIS A 349 7.91 -15.98 1.00
N ILE A 350 8.61 -14.87 0.84
CA ILE A 350 8.83 -14.17 -0.43
C ILE A 350 10.30 -14.20 -0.75
N ARG A 351 10.63 -14.66 -1.95
CA ARG A 351 11.97 -14.54 -2.53
C ARG A 351 11.93 -13.73 -3.81
N THR A 352 12.80 -12.74 -3.89
CA THR A 352 12.95 -11.88 -5.08
C THR A 352 14.38 -11.93 -5.55
N TYR A 353 14.56 -12.28 -6.82
CA TYR A 353 15.86 -12.25 -7.49
C TYR A 353 15.84 -11.14 -8.53
N ILE A 354 16.86 -10.32 -8.53
CA ILE A 354 16.99 -9.14 -9.40
C ILE A 354 18.07 -9.41 -10.43
N THR A 355 17.71 -9.29 -11.69
CA THR A 355 18.59 -9.55 -12.84
C THR A 355 18.47 -8.42 -13.87
N ASN A 356 19.33 -8.45 -14.88
CA ASN A 356 19.28 -7.50 -16.00
C ASN A 356 19.25 -6.03 -15.55
N VAL A 357 20.01 -5.71 -14.51
CA VAL A 357 20.13 -4.33 -14.03
C VAL A 357 20.86 -3.48 -15.08
N ASN A 358 20.23 -2.40 -15.51
CA ASN A 358 20.81 -1.42 -16.41
C ASN A 358 20.74 -0.05 -15.71
N LEU A 359 21.90 0.55 -15.47
CA LEU A 359 22.03 1.89 -14.93
C LEU A 359 22.08 2.89 -16.09
N ASN A 360 21.25 3.93 -16.02
CA ASN A 360 21.10 4.97 -17.06
C ASN A 360 20.59 4.48 -18.43
N PRO A 361 19.52 3.66 -18.49
CA PRO A 361 18.85 3.31 -19.74
C PRO A 361 18.27 4.56 -20.41
N PRO A 362 18.10 4.58 -21.76
CA PRO A 362 17.60 5.73 -22.50
C PRO A 362 16.07 5.91 -22.35
N LEU A 363 15.60 6.12 -21.12
CA LEU A 363 14.18 6.30 -20.79
C LEU A 363 13.74 7.74 -21.05
N ARG A 364 12.51 7.90 -21.57
CA ARG A 364 11.84 9.18 -21.78
C ARG A 364 10.61 9.30 -20.89
N ARG A 365 10.21 10.51 -20.56
CA ARG A 365 8.98 10.75 -19.78
C ARG A 365 7.72 10.19 -20.44
N SER A 366 7.70 10.13 -21.79
CA SER A 366 6.62 9.53 -22.58
C SER A 366 6.43 8.02 -22.33
N ASP A 367 7.49 7.30 -21.92
CA ASP A 367 7.44 5.86 -21.68
C ASP A 367 6.67 5.51 -20.41
N PHE A 368 6.40 6.52 -19.57
CA PHE A 368 5.68 6.39 -18.31
C PHE A 368 4.27 6.98 -18.44
N GLY A 369 3.25 6.13 -18.48
CA GLY A 369 1.86 6.51 -18.36
C GLY A 369 1.45 6.83 -16.91
N VAL A 370 0.16 7.00 -16.65
CA VAL A 370 -0.39 7.13 -15.29
C VAL A 370 -0.41 5.79 -14.56
N ILE A 371 -0.34 4.68 -15.29
CA ILE A 371 -0.33 3.32 -14.73
C ILE A 371 1.12 2.99 -14.34
N ALA A 372 1.34 2.82 -13.05
CA ALA A 372 2.64 2.44 -12.50
C ALA A 372 2.83 0.93 -12.37
N LEU A 373 1.74 0.19 -12.22
CA LEU A 373 1.74 -1.27 -12.18
C LEU A 373 0.70 -1.81 -13.16
N GLU A 374 1.17 -2.56 -14.15
CA GLU A 374 0.30 -3.22 -15.13
C GLU A 374 0.68 -4.70 -15.29
N GLN A 375 -0.30 -5.53 -15.60
CA GLN A 375 -0.08 -6.93 -15.96
C GLN A 375 -0.35 -7.10 -17.46
N ARG A 376 0.55 -7.78 -18.17
CA ARG A 376 0.32 -8.13 -19.56
C ARG A 376 -0.90 -9.05 -19.70
N PRO A 377 -1.72 -8.87 -20.73
CA PRO A 377 -2.90 -9.72 -20.94
C PRO A 377 -2.58 -11.22 -21.08
N ASP A 378 -1.38 -11.55 -21.56
CA ASP A 378 -0.88 -12.90 -21.78
C ASP A 378 0.03 -13.42 -20.64
N ALA A 379 0.20 -12.67 -19.54
CA ALA A 379 1.13 -13.00 -18.46
C ALA A 379 0.90 -14.39 -17.84
N TRP A 380 -0.30 -14.89 -17.86
CA TRP A 380 -0.68 -16.19 -17.31
C TRP A 380 -0.46 -17.37 -18.29
N ARG A 381 -0.15 -17.09 -19.58
CA ARG A 381 0.06 -18.09 -20.64
C ARG A 381 1.53 -18.23 -21.07
N GLN A 382 2.47 -17.79 -20.25
CA GLN A 382 3.86 -17.81 -20.64
C GLN A 382 4.44 -19.23 -20.70
N PRO A 383 5.30 -19.53 -21.68
CA PRO A 383 5.90 -20.86 -21.85
C PRO A 383 6.91 -21.17 -20.73
N GLU A 384 7.13 -22.47 -20.44
CA GLU A 384 8.05 -22.92 -19.38
C GLU A 384 9.50 -22.49 -19.62
N GLN A 385 9.91 -22.25 -20.89
CA GLN A 385 11.25 -21.74 -21.23
C GLN A 385 11.53 -20.37 -20.59
N LEU A 386 10.52 -19.49 -20.54
CA LEU A 386 10.65 -18.19 -19.88
C LEU A 386 10.89 -18.37 -18.37
N TRP A 387 10.17 -19.30 -17.73
CA TRP A 387 10.36 -19.59 -16.33
C TRP A 387 11.74 -20.15 -16.06
N GLN A 388 12.23 -21.11 -16.87
CA GLN A 388 13.56 -21.70 -16.75
C GLN A 388 14.68 -20.68 -16.90
N GLN A 389 14.49 -19.66 -17.72
CA GLN A 389 15.48 -18.59 -17.94
C GLN A 389 15.69 -17.71 -16.68
N TYR A 390 14.62 -17.45 -15.93
CA TYR A 390 14.67 -16.50 -14.81
C TYR A 390 14.57 -17.16 -13.44
N ARG A 391 14.12 -18.39 -13.36
CA ARG A 391 14.08 -19.15 -12.13
C ARG A 391 15.50 -19.57 -11.73
N PRO A 392 16.01 -19.16 -10.55
CA PRO A 392 17.40 -19.45 -10.15
C PRO A 392 17.63 -20.94 -9.92
N ASP A 393 16.62 -21.64 -9.39
CA ASP A 393 16.63 -23.08 -9.15
C ASP A 393 15.35 -23.73 -9.71
N SER A 394 15.44 -24.97 -10.14
CA SER A 394 14.26 -25.76 -10.54
C SER A 394 13.30 -25.90 -9.34
N LEU A 395 12.00 -26.04 -9.65
CA LEU A 395 10.99 -26.26 -8.60
C LEU A 395 11.30 -27.54 -7.82
N SER A 396 11.29 -27.45 -6.52
CA SER A 396 11.38 -28.61 -5.63
C SER A 396 10.18 -29.55 -5.82
N LEU A 397 10.33 -30.81 -5.44
CA LEU A 397 9.23 -31.77 -5.52
C LEU A 397 7.98 -31.30 -4.77
N LYS A 398 8.17 -30.64 -3.63
CA LYS A 398 7.08 -30.06 -2.82
C LYS A 398 6.35 -28.94 -3.58
N GLU A 399 7.07 -28.05 -4.26
CA GLU A 399 6.51 -26.98 -5.07
C GLU A 399 5.76 -27.53 -6.31
N GLN A 400 6.33 -28.51 -7.00
CA GLN A 400 5.68 -29.20 -8.12
C GLN A 400 4.37 -29.87 -7.67
N THR A 401 4.41 -30.59 -6.55
CA THR A 401 3.23 -31.24 -5.96
C THR A 401 2.18 -30.21 -5.57
N THR A 402 2.61 -29.02 -5.08
CA THR A 402 1.71 -27.91 -4.74
C THR A 402 0.93 -27.45 -5.95
N TYR A 403 1.62 -27.16 -7.07
CA TYR A 403 0.93 -26.80 -8.31
C TYR A 403 -0.03 -27.90 -8.77
N GLN A 404 0.43 -29.12 -8.90
CA GLN A 404 -0.40 -30.23 -9.41
C GLN A 404 -1.67 -30.45 -8.58
N ARG A 405 -1.56 -30.47 -7.26
CA ARG A 405 -2.71 -30.71 -6.37
C ARG A 405 -3.64 -29.50 -6.29
N LEU A 406 -3.09 -28.31 -6.09
CA LEU A 406 -3.92 -27.11 -5.99
C LEU A 406 -4.59 -26.75 -7.31
N ASP A 407 -3.93 -26.96 -8.47
CA ASP A 407 -4.53 -26.76 -9.77
C ASP A 407 -5.71 -27.73 -10.00
N SER A 408 -5.56 -28.99 -9.56
CA SER A 408 -6.64 -29.99 -9.58
C SER A 408 -7.81 -29.57 -8.68
N VAL A 409 -7.53 -29.16 -7.44
CA VAL A 409 -8.55 -28.65 -6.50
C VAL A 409 -9.21 -27.36 -7.03
N GLY A 410 -8.39 -26.43 -7.55
CA GLY A 410 -8.87 -25.18 -8.10
C GLY A 410 -9.84 -25.36 -9.26
N GLN A 411 -9.58 -26.34 -10.13
CA GLN A 411 -10.48 -26.73 -11.20
C GLN A 411 -11.77 -27.37 -10.69
N ALA A 412 -11.64 -28.33 -9.76
CA ALA A 412 -12.79 -29.02 -9.15
C ALA A 412 -13.72 -28.06 -8.39
N GLN A 413 -13.14 -27.12 -7.64
CA GLN A 413 -13.83 -26.11 -6.82
C GLN A 413 -14.19 -24.84 -7.60
N LYS A 414 -13.81 -24.75 -8.90
CA LYS A 414 -14.03 -23.56 -9.74
C LYS A 414 -13.50 -22.28 -9.10
N LEU A 415 -12.30 -22.30 -8.49
CA LEU A 415 -11.72 -21.18 -7.75
C LEU A 415 -11.60 -19.90 -8.61
N ASP A 416 -11.25 -20.01 -9.90
CA ASP A 416 -11.26 -18.87 -10.82
C ASP A 416 -12.62 -18.15 -10.86
N ARG A 417 -13.73 -18.92 -10.79
CA ARG A 417 -15.08 -18.34 -10.75
C ARG A 417 -15.33 -17.64 -9.42
N THR A 418 -14.92 -18.23 -8.33
CA THR A 418 -15.09 -17.65 -6.97
C THR A 418 -14.31 -16.34 -6.85
N ILE A 419 -13.04 -16.31 -7.26
CA ILE A 419 -12.22 -15.11 -7.25
C ILE A 419 -12.82 -14.04 -8.17
N ARG A 420 -13.22 -14.41 -9.38
CA ARG A 420 -13.88 -13.50 -10.31
C ARG A 420 -15.17 -12.92 -9.71
N THR A 421 -15.92 -13.72 -8.96
CA THR A 421 -17.11 -13.23 -8.25
C THR A 421 -16.74 -12.23 -7.16
N MET A 422 -15.65 -12.47 -6.39
CA MET A 422 -15.13 -11.49 -5.44
C MET A 422 -14.65 -10.20 -6.12
N GLU A 423 -13.98 -10.32 -7.27
CA GLU A 423 -13.61 -9.16 -8.11
C GLU A 423 -14.83 -8.33 -8.50
N TYR A 424 -15.90 -8.99 -8.92
CA TYR A 424 -17.16 -8.32 -9.26
C TYR A 424 -17.82 -7.65 -8.06
N LEU A 425 -17.79 -8.28 -6.88
CA LEU A 425 -18.29 -7.68 -5.64
C LEU A 425 -17.47 -6.44 -5.26
N MET A 426 -16.16 -6.51 -5.31
CA MET A 426 -15.27 -5.36 -5.09
C MET A 426 -15.47 -4.27 -6.14
N ALA A 427 -15.71 -4.67 -7.39
CA ALA A 427 -16.05 -3.79 -8.49
C ALA A 427 -17.44 -3.19 -8.35
N LYS A 428 -18.27 -3.70 -7.43
CA LYS A 428 -19.70 -3.37 -7.29
C LYS A 428 -20.50 -3.57 -8.59
N GLN A 429 -20.02 -4.46 -9.44
CA GLN A 429 -20.62 -4.79 -10.74
C GLN A 429 -20.57 -6.29 -10.98
N LEU A 430 -21.71 -6.89 -11.33
CA LEU A 430 -21.82 -8.31 -11.68
C LEU A 430 -22.07 -8.44 -13.18
N PRO A 431 -21.11 -8.86 -14.01
CA PRO A 431 -21.33 -9.03 -15.44
C PRO A 431 -22.17 -10.28 -15.73
N ILE A 432 -23.21 -10.08 -16.53
CA ILE A 432 -24.06 -11.13 -17.07
C ILE A 432 -24.06 -10.98 -18.60
N GLY A 433 -23.11 -11.64 -19.26
CA GLY A 433 -22.88 -11.44 -20.69
C GLY A 433 -22.48 -10.00 -21.01
N PRO A 434 -23.12 -9.34 -22.00
CA PRO A 434 -22.78 -7.97 -22.42
C PRO A 434 -23.30 -6.88 -21.45
N ILE A 435 -23.98 -7.26 -20.37
CA ILE A 435 -24.58 -6.35 -19.38
C ILE A 435 -23.94 -6.63 -18.02
N SER A 436 -23.68 -5.60 -17.25
CA SER A 436 -23.24 -5.68 -15.85
C SER A 436 -24.32 -5.12 -14.94
N LEU A 437 -24.71 -5.86 -13.90
CA LEU A 437 -25.60 -5.38 -12.84
C LEU A 437 -24.82 -4.54 -11.84
N ASP A 438 -25.38 -3.40 -11.41
CA ASP A 438 -24.78 -2.49 -10.43
C ASP A 438 -25.18 -2.90 -9.02
N LEU A 439 -24.29 -3.58 -8.30
CA LEU A 439 -24.55 -4.08 -6.96
C LEU A 439 -24.78 -2.97 -5.92
N ASN A 440 -24.23 -1.78 -6.14
CA ASN A 440 -24.45 -0.61 -5.28
C ASN A 440 -25.84 0.02 -5.43
N ARG A 441 -26.63 -0.42 -6.42
CA ARG A 441 -28.02 0.00 -6.61
C ARG A 441 -29.03 -0.97 -5.97
N LEU A 442 -28.60 -2.17 -5.58
CA LEU A 442 -29.51 -3.19 -5.01
C LEU A 442 -30.15 -2.72 -3.70
N PHE A 443 -29.34 -2.11 -2.84
CA PHE A 443 -29.84 -1.51 -1.60
C PHE A 443 -28.99 -0.29 -1.21
N LYS A 444 -29.64 0.70 -0.64
CA LYS A 444 -29.03 1.89 -0.05
C LYS A 444 -29.79 2.24 1.24
N VAL A 445 -29.05 2.56 2.29
CA VAL A 445 -29.65 2.95 3.56
C VAL A 445 -29.41 4.43 3.79
N SER A 446 -30.44 5.19 4.05
CA SER A 446 -30.35 6.60 4.45
C SER A 446 -31.43 6.92 5.49
N ARG A 447 -31.16 7.94 6.31
CA ARG A 447 -32.14 8.40 7.30
C ARG A 447 -33.42 8.95 6.63
N PHE A 448 -33.30 9.55 5.47
CA PHE A 448 -34.42 10.13 4.71
C PHE A 448 -35.29 9.05 4.08
N GLU A 449 -34.71 8.16 3.29
CA GLU A 449 -35.45 7.14 2.53
C GLU A 449 -35.73 5.86 3.32
N GLY A 450 -35.10 5.69 4.49
CA GLY A 450 -35.00 4.40 5.16
C GLY A 450 -34.09 3.45 4.39
N MET A 451 -34.62 2.34 3.93
CA MET A 451 -33.95 1.44 2.96
C MET A 451 -34.54 1.68 1.57
N ARG A 452 -33.66 1.94 0.60
CA ARG A 452 -33.99 1.95 -0.82
C ARG A 452 -33.62 0.59 -1.40
N LEU A 453 -34.56 -0.09 -2.01
CA LEU A 453 -34.33 -1.28 -2.81
C LEU A 453 -34.37 -0.90 -4.29
N GLY A 454 -33.50 -1.49 -5.10
CA GLY A 454 -33.41 -1.12 -6.50
C GLY A 454 -32.64 -2.11 -7.34
N ILE A 455 -32.52 -1.80 -8.61
CA ILE A 455 -31.71 -2.50 -9.60
C ILE A 455 -31.09 -1.49 -10.54
N GLY A 456 -29.87 -1.74 -10.97
CA GLY A 456 -29.19 -0.96 -12.00
C GLY A 456 -28.39 -1.86 -12.91
N ALA A 457 -28.24 -1.47 -14.16
CA ALA A 457 -27.48 -2.22 -15.13
C ALA A 457 -26.83 -1.30 -16.17
N HIS A 458 -25.62 -1.67 -16.61
CA HIS A 458 -24.89 -1.00 -17.70
C HIS A 458 -24.34 -2.03 -18.69
N THR A 459 -24.22 -1.62 -19.95
CA THR A 459 -23.46 -2.38 -20.94
C THR A 459 -21.98 -2.42 -20.56
N ASN A 460 -21.29 -3.51 -20.91
CA ASN A 460 -19.90 -3.69 -20.55
C ASN A 460 -18.98 -3.83 -21.77
N ASN A 461 -17.69 -4.05 -21.54
CA ASN A 461 -16.66 -4.15 -22.59
C ASN A 461 -16.87 -5.33 -23.56
N LEU A 462 -17.71 -6.32 -23.21
CA LEU A 462 -18.06 -7.39 -24.14
C LEU A 462 -18.97 -6.88 -25.26
N LEU A 463 -19.77 -5.85 -25.00
CA LEU A 463 -20.60 -5.21 -26.02
C LEU A 463 -19.80 -4.14 -26.76
N SER A 464 -19.15 -3.23 -26.02
CA SER A 464 -18.33 -2.17 -26.59
C SER A 464 -17.32 -1.62 -25.59
N GLU A 465 -16.11 -1.37 -26.05
CA GLU A 465 -15.11 -0.63 -25.28
C GLU A 465 -15.24 0.89 -25.40
N ARG A 466 -16.01 1.36 -26.39
CA ARG A 466 -16.15 2.77 -26.72
C ARG A 466 -17.37 3.42 -26.11
N PHE A 467 -18.47 2.71 -26.00
CA PHE A 467 -19.68 3.29 -25.41
C PHE A 467 -20.23 2.42 -24.28
N THR A 468 -20.86 3.06 -23.31
CA THR A 468 -21.58 2.42 -22.22
C THR A 468 -22.93 3.10 -22.08
N VAL A 469 -23.99 2.34 -22.03
CA VAL A 469 -25.36 2.81 -21.79
C VAL A 469 -25.92 2.01 -20.62
N GLY A 470 -26.60 2.69 -19.72
CA GLY A 470 -27.18 2.04 -18.56
C GLY A 470 -28.33 2.82 -17.94
N GLY A 471 -28.81 2.28 -16.83
CA GLY A 471 -29.86 2.90 -16.07
C GLY A 471 -30.10 2.18 -14.77
N TYR A 472 -30.94 2.77 -13.95
CA TYR A 472 -31.33 2.20 -12.65
C TYR A 472 -32.76 2.57 -12.29
N TRP A 473 -33.35 1.76 -11.43
CA TRP A 473 -34.61 2.01 -10.75
C TRP A 473 -34.44 1.63 -9.28
N GLY A 474 -35.14 2.34 -8.38
CA GLY A 474 -35.19 2.03 -6.96
C GLY A 474 -36.42 2.62 -6.28
N TYR A 475 -36.81 2.02 -5.17
CA TYR A 475 -37.96 2.44 -4.35
C TYR A 475 -37.54 2.63 -2.91
N GLY A 476 -37.80 3.81 -2.34
CA GLY A 476 -37.52 4.11 -0.93
C GLY A 476 -38.68 3.65 -0.05
N LEU A 477 -38.40 2.82 0.95
CA LEU A 477 -39.43 2.23 1.82
C LEU A 477 -40.05 3.25 2.78
N ARG A 478 -39.34 4.32 3.13
CA ARG A 478 -39.80 5.32 4.07
C ARG A 478 -40.49 6.50 3.40
N ASP A 479 -39.86 7.05 2.36
CA ASP A 479 -40.42 8.17 1.59
C ASP A 479 -41.45 7.71 0.52
N LYS A 480 -41.54 6.40 0.25
CA LYS A 480 -42.50 5.76 -0.68
C LYS A 480 -42.46 6.31 -2.11
N GLU A 481 -41.29 6.79 -2.53
CA GLU A 481 -41.07 7.39 -3.84
C GLU A 481 -40.18 6.52 -4.71
N HIS A 482 -40.42 6.57 -6.02
CA HIS A 482 -39.58 5.93 -7.03
C HIS A 482 -38.41 6.83 -7.40
N LYS A 483 -37.26 6.22 -7.67
CA LYS A 483 -36.05 6.89 -8.17
C LYS A 483 -35.56 6.10 -9.36
N TYR A 484 -35.28 6.77 -10.46
CA TYR A 484 -34.80 6.12 -11.67
C TYR A 484 -33.88 7.06 -12.47
N GLY A 485 -33.13 6.48 -13.36
CA GLY A 485 -32.23 7.25 -14.23
C GLY A 485 -31.65 6.40 -15.33
N ALA A 486 -31.19 7.07 -16.35
CA ALA A 486 -30.46 6.48 -17.48
C ALA A 486 -29.26 7.36 -17.82
N ASP A 487 -28.17 6.72 -18.22
CA ASP A 487 -26.96 7.40 -18.66
C ASP A 487 -26.31 6.73 -19.86
N ALA A 488 -25.58 7.53 -20.62
CA ALA A 488 -24.78 7.10 -21.73
C ALA A 488 -23.43 7.79 -21.74
N THR A 489 -22.37 7.03 -21.99
CA THR A 489 -21.01 7.56 -22.13
C THR A 489 -20.36 7.04 -23.40
N VAL A 490 -19.60 7.92 -24.10
CA VAL A 490 -18.84 7.59 -25.30
C VAL A 490 -17.40 8.02 -25.13
N LYS A 491 -16.47 7.08 -25.18
CA LYS A 491 -15.02 7.34 -25.16
C LYS A 491 -14.56 7.79 -26.55
N LEU A 492 -14.29 9.06 -26.69
CA LEU A 492 -13.86 9.67 -27.96
C LEU A 492 -12.37 9.43 -28.23
N HIS A 493 -11.53 9.50 -27.20
CA HIS A 493 -10.08 9.33 -27.34
C HIS A 493 -9.49 8.65 -26.10
N LYS A 494 -9.00 7.39 -26.26
CA LYS A 494 -8.49 6.57 -25.13
C LYS A 494 -7.27 7.19 -24.41
N PRO A 495 -6.21 7.69 -25.11
CA PRO A 495 -5.01 8.18 -24.43
C PRO A 495 -5.26 9.41 -23.52
N SER A 496 -6.14 10.31 -23.92
CA SER A 496 -6.54 11.48 -23.11
C SER A 496 -7.78 11.23 -22.26
N GLU A 497 -8.30 10.02 -22.19
CA GLU A 497 -9.53 9.66 -21.47
C GLU A 497 -10.75 10.54 -21.88
N LEU A 498 -10.72 11.12 -23.10
CA LEU A 498 -11.76 12.03 -23.56
C LEU A 498 -13.08 11.29 -23.69
N THR A 499 -14.08 11.70 -22.92
CA THR A 499 -15.37 11.03 -22.78
C THR A 499 -16.51 12.04 -22.85
N LEU A 500 -17.47 11.78 -23.74
CA LEU A 500 -18.75 12.47 -23.77
C LEU A 500 -19.76 11.70 -22.92
N SER A 501 -20.52 12.38 -22.09
CA SER A 501 -21.52 11.78 -21.21
C SER A 501 -22.85 12.53 -21.28
N ALA A 502 -23.97 11.80 -21.19
CA ALA A 502 -25.30 12.35 -21.02
C ALA A 502 -26.03 11.52 -19.96
N ALA A 503 -26.85 12.15 -19.13
CA ALA A 503 -27.62 11.46 -18.11
C ALA A 503 -28.95 12.16 -17.82
N TYR A 504 -29.95 11.34 -17.49
CA TYR A 504 -31.22 11.73 -16.91
C TYR A 504 -31.41 11.00 -15.58
N ALA A 505 -31.86 11.68 -14.55
CA ALA A 505 -32.14 11.07 -13.25
C ALA A 505 -33.27 11.77 -12.50
N GLU A 506 -34.19 10.99 -11.97
CA GLU A 506 -35.08 11.37 -10.88
C GLU A 506 -34.60 10.71 -9.60
N ASP A 507 -34.03 11.49 -8.69
CA ASP A 507 -33.38 10.99 -7.47
C ASP A 507 -33.49 12.05 -6.36
N VAL A 508 -32.76 11.88 -5.30
CA VAL A 508 -32.68 12.82 -4.19
C VAL A 508 -31.30 13.42 -4.07
N ALA A 509 -31.21 14.70 -3.71
CA ALA A 509 -29.97 15.42 -3.52
C ALA A 509 -29.95 16.20 -2.20
N GLU A 510 -28.78 16.38 -1.63
CA GLU A 510 -28.58 17.19 -0.43
C GLU A 510 -28.78 18.69 -0.73
N PRO A 511 -29.62 19.41 0.04
CA PRO A 511 -29.73 20.86 -0.07
C PRO A 511 -28.44 21.52 0.40
N GLY A 512 -27.90 22.42 -0.40
CA GLY A 512 -26.62 23.09 -0.10
C GLY A 512 -25.41 22.16 -0.13
N GLY A 513 -25.52 21.03 -0.80
CA GLY A 513 -24.43 20.06 -0.95
C GLY A 513 -23.36 20.49 -1.95
N ARG A 514 -22.14 20.00 -1.75
CA ARG A 514 -21.02 20.21 -2.68
C ARG A 514 -20.99 19.12 -3.75
N ARG A 515 -20.67 19.48 -4.96
CA ARG A 515 -20.49 18.57 -6.09
C ARG A 515 -19.14 18.88 -6.73
N LEU A 516 -18.17 18.00 -6.60
CA LEU A 516 -16.84 18.15 -7.19
C LEU A 516 -16.63 17.08 -8.26
N PRO A 517 -15.91 17.39 -9.34
CA PRO A 517 -15.62 16.42 -10.39
C PRO A 517 -14.69 15.32 -9.88
N PHE A 518 -14.84 14.09 -10.36
CA PHE A 518 -13.96 12.96 -10.08
C PHE A 518 -13.73 12.67 -8.57
N GLN A 519 -14.67 13.06 -7.71
CA GLN A 519 -14.61 12.73 -6.29
C GLN A 519 -15.26 11.36 -6.07
N GLU A 520 -14.44 10.34 -5.80
CA GLU A 520 -14.94 9.04 -5.36
C GLU A 520 -15.19 9.07 -3.85
N ARG A 521 -16.40 8.75 -3.43
CA ARG A 521 -16.75 8.61 -2.02
C ARG A 521 -16.49 7.18 -1.56
N ALA A 522 -15.51 6.99 -0.72
CA ALA A 522 -15.31 5.70 -0.05
C ALA A 522 -16.38 5.52 1.03
N LEU A 523 -17.13 4.42 0.96
CA LEU A 523 -18.34 4.16 1.75
C LEU A 523 -18.14 4.30 3.27
N LEU A 524 -16.95 3.99 3.78
CA LEU A 524 -16.63 4.06 5.21
C LEU A 524 -15.90 5.36 5.62
N ARG A 525 -15.49 6.19 4.64
CA ARG A 525 -14.85 7.47 4.94
C ARG A 525 -15.84 8.63 5.02
N ASP A 526 -17.02 8.48 4.43
CA ASP A 526 -18.08 9.49 4.42
C ASP A 526 -19.45 8.84 4.61
N LEU A 527 -19.82 8.63 5.87
CA LEU A 527 -21.14 8.13 6.27
C LEU A 527 -22.19 9.24 6.39
N ARG A 528 -21.78 10.50 6.27
CA ARG A 528 -22.64 11.66 6.42
C ARG A 528 -23.90 11.61 5.54
N PRO A 529 -23.84 11.26 4.24
CA PRO A 529 -25.04 11.19 3.39
C PRO A 529 -26.12 10.23 3.91
N ALA A 530 -25.71 9.17 4.62
CA ALA A 530 -26.64 8.24 5.24
C ALA A 530 -27.34 8.80 6.50
N LEU A 531 -26.75 9.81 7.13
CA LEU A 531 -27.22 10.42 8.37
C LEU A 531 -28.15 11.64 8.16
N LEU A 532 -28.24 12.13 6.93
CA LEU A 532 -29.04 13.33 6.61
C LEU A 532 -30.54 13.09 6.77
N PRO A 533 -31.25 13.94 7.52
CA PRO A 533 -32.67 13.77 7.78
C PRO A 533 -33.55 14.18 6.58
N ASN A 534 -33.10 15.11 5.75
CA ASN A 534 -33.83 15.69 4.64
C ASN A 534 -32.95 15.71 3.38
N LEU A 535 -33.55 15.32 2.25
CA LEU A 535 -32.96 15.37 0.93
C LEU A 535 -34.03 15.94 -0.03
N ASP A 536 -33.65 16.81 -0.95
CA ASP A 536 -34.56 17.37 -1.95
C ASP A 536 -34.80 16.37 -3.08
N TYR A 537 -36.03 16.27 -3.59
CA TYR A 537 -36.32 15.53 -4.81
C TYR A 537 -35.81 16.30 -6.02
N THR A 538 -35.12 15.63 -6.93
CA THR A 538 -34.52 16.27 -8.10
C THR A 538 -34.82 15.50 -9.37
N THR A 539 -35.21 16.23 -10.41
CA THR A 539 -35.23 15.73 -11.80
C THR A 539 -34.08 16.41 -12.53
N GLN A 540 -33.07 15.67 -12.94
CA GLN A 540 -31.83 16.19 -13.53
C GLN A 540 -31.63 15.68 -14.95
N ARG A 541 -31.28 16.60 -15.87
CA ARG A 541 -30.74 16.31 -17.19
C ARG A 541 -29.37 16.89 -17.30
N SER A 542 -28.39 16.15 -17.79
CA SER A 542 -27.02 16.65 -17.89
C SER A 542 -26.30 16.11 -19.11
N ALA A 543 -25.42 16.91 -19.69
CA ALA A 543 -24.51 16.52 -20.73
C ALA A 543 -23.14 17.14 -20.44
N GLY A 544 -22.06 16.41 -20.68
CA GLY A 544 -20.73 16.88 -20.36
C GLY A 544 -19.62 16.17 -21.12
N LEU A 545 -18.48 16.82 -21.18
CA LEU A 545 -17.24 16.34 -21.74
C LEU A 545 -16.20 16.28 -20.62
N SER A 546 -15.47 15.19 -20.50
CA SER A 546 -14.40 15.04 -19.53
C SER A 546 -13.16 14.42 -20.16
N GLY A 547 -12.01 14.66 -19.56
CA GLY A 547 -10.76 14.11 -20.06
C GLY A 547 -9.59 14.36 -19.11
N ARG A 548 -8.42 13.87 -19.53
CA ARG A 548 -7.15 14.08 -18.85
C ARG A 548 -6.20 14.89 -19.72
N MET A 549 -5.56 15.88 -19.13
CA MET A 549 -4.47 16.63 -19.76
C MET A 549 -3.27 16.72 -18.82
N LEU A 550 -2.08 16.97 -19.35
CA LEU A 550 -0.86 17.14 -18.57
C LEU A 550 -0.62 16.03 -17.54
N ARG A 551 -1.04 14.80 -17.83
CA ARG A 551 -0.90 13.58 -17.00
C ARG A 551 -1.63 13.63 -15.65
N TYR A 552 -1.56 14.75 -14.91
CA TYR A 552 -2.05 14.89 -13.53
C TYR A 552 -3.30 15.74 -13.40
N VAL A 553 -3.80 16.27 -14.49
CA VAL A 553 -5.00 17.13 -14.54
C VAL A 553 -6.14 16.40 -15.21
N GLN A 554 -7.18 16.10 -14.45
CA GLN A 554 -8.47 15.69 -15.00
C GLN A 554 -9.37 16.92 -15.07
N TRP A 555 -10.10 17.05 -16.17
CA TRP A 555 -11.02 18.16 -16.39
C TRP A 555 -12.38 17.67 -16.81
N GLN A 556 -13.40 18.44 -16.48
CA GLN A 556 -14.78 18.18 -16.87
C GLN A 556 -15.45 19.53 -17.19
N ALA A 557 -16.24 19.57 -18.25
CA ALA A 557 -17.11 20.68 -18.57
C ALA A 557 -18.47 20.14 -19.00
N GLY A 558 -19.54 20.82 -18.64
CA GLY A 558 -20.88 20.34 -18.99
C GLY A 558 -21.98 21.34 -18.66
N ILE A 559 -23.18 20.97 -19.06
CA ILE A 559 -24.42 21.67 -18.77
C ILE A 559 -25.35 20.75 -17.99
N ARG A 560 -26.13 21.34 -17.09
CA ARG A 560 -27.11 20.64 -16.27
C ARG A 560 -28.39 21.46 -16.15
N GLN A 561 -29.51 20.82 -16.41
CA GLN A 561 -30.83 21.32 -16.04
C GLN A 561 -31.32 20.49 -14.86
N GLU A 562 -31.79 21.14 -13.82
CA GLU A 562 -32.24 20.46 -12.60
C GLU A 562 -33.53 21.13 -12.08
N GLN A 563 -34.60 20.37 -12.02
CA GLN A 563 -35.79 20.75 -11.27
C GLN A 563 -35.63 20.19 -9.84
N ARG A 564 -35.80 21.04 -8.84
CA ARG A 564 -35.55 20.69 -7.45
C ARG A 564 -36.72 21.06 -6.56
N ARG A 565 -37.25 20.08 -5.85
CA ARG A 565 -38.32 20.22 -4.86
C ARG A 565 -37.74 20.09 -3.44
N PRO A 566 -37.66 21.18 -2.67
CA PRO A 566 -37.11 21.17 -1.32
C PRO A 566 -38.02 20.36 -0.37
N THR A 567 -37.39 19.69 0.61
CA THR A 567 -38.07 18.94 1.68
C THR A 567 -37.81 19.52 3.07
N LEU A 568 -36.90 20.48 3.18
CA LEU A 568 -36.56 21.11 4.45
C LEU A 568 -37.77 21.89 4.98
N PRO A 569 -38.19 21.70 6.26
CA PRO A 569 -39.29 22.45 6.87
C PRO A 569 -38.95 23.91 7.14
N LEU A 570 -38.04 24.46 6.42
CA LEU A 570 -37.52 25.83 6.51
C LEU A 570 -38.38 26.84 5.74
N PHE A 571 -39.30 26.35 4.92
CA PHE A 571 -40.16 27.19 4.09
C PHE A 571 -41.55 27.27 4.75
N THR A 572 -41.93 28.47 5.16
CA THR A 572 -43.33 28.75 5.54
C THR A 572 -44.14 28.94 4.27
N TYR A 573 -45.12 28.08 4.08
CA TYR A 573 -46.07 28.18 2.95
C TYR A 573 -47.33 28.88 3.41
N GLU A 574 -47.92 29.70 2.56
CA GLU A 574 -49.28 30.06 2.69
C GLU A 574 -50.14 28.79 2.53
N PRO A 575 -51.15 28.53 3.40
CA PRO A 575 -52.00 27.38 3.27
C PRO A 575 -52.66 27.36 1.88
N GLY A 576 -52.37 26.30 1.12
CA GLY A 576 -52.91 26.10 -0.25
C GLY A 576 -51.91 26.32 -1.39
N ILE A 577 -50.71 26.84 -1.12
CA ILE A 577 -49.65 26.94 -2.14
C ILE A 577 -48.66 25.79 -1.91
N GLY A 578 -48.47 24.94 -2.92
CA GLY A 578 -47.51 23.83 -2.89
C GLY A 578 -46.06 24.33 -2.78
N MET A 579 -45.12 23.50 -2.35
CA MET A 579 -43.71 23.79 -2.33
C MET A 579 -43.22 24.32 -3.70
N PRO A 580 -42.59 25.51 -3.81
CA PRO A 580 -42.05 25.95 -5.08
C PRO A 580 -40.93 25.00 -5.49
N ALA A 581 -41.00 24.49 -6.71
CA ALA A 581 -39.90 23.80 -7.33
C ALA A 581 -38.95 24.84 -7.92
N TYR A 582 -37.65 24.65 -7.75
CA TYR A 582 -36.66 25.49 -8.44
C TYR A 582 -36.26 24.81 -9.75
N ASN A 583 -36.36 25.56 -10.86
CA ASN A 583 -35.87 25.15 -12.16
C ASN A 583 -34.52 25.83 -12.42
N LEU A 584 -33.45 25.05 -12.39
CA LEU A 584 -32.10 25.55 -12.50
C LEU A 584 -31.44 25.06 -13.78
N ALA A 585 -30.78 25.98 -14.49
CA ALA A 585 -29.86 25.63 -15.55
C ALA A 585 -28.44 26.09 -15.17
N GLU A 586 -27.48 25.21 -15.28
CA GLU A 586 -26.11 25.48 -14.85
C GLU A 586 -25.12 25.02 -15.92
N ALA A 587 -24.11 25.86 -16.19
CA ALA A 587 -22.90 25.48 -16.90
C ALA A 587 -21.79 25.22 -15.86
N THR A 588 -21.09 24.11 -15.99
CA THR A 588 -20.05 23.70 -15.02
C THR A 588 -18.72 23.46 -15.70
N ALA A 589 -17.63 23.87 -15.06
CA ALA A 589 -16.26 23.54 -15.43
C ALA A 589 -15.48 23.15 -14.17
N GLY A 590 -14.86 21.99 -14.21
CA GLY A 590 -14.16 21.43 -13.04
C GLY A 590 -12.81 20.85 -13.38
N LEU A 591 -11.90 20.93 -12.42
CA LEU A 591 -10.54 20.42 -12.51
C LEU A 591 -10.23 19.59 -11.26
N ARG A 592 -9.51 18.49 -11.47
CA ARG A 592 -8.85 17.73 -10.40
C ARG A 592 -7.36 17.65 -10.73
N PHE A 593 -6.53 18.15 -9.85
CA PHE A 593 -5.08 18.13 -9.96
C PHE A 593 -4.47 17.23 -8.89
N ALA A 594 -3.79 16.17 -9.30
CA ALA A 594 -3.19 15.17 -8.42
C ALA A 594 -1.74 14.91 -8.85
N TYR A 595 -0.84 15.79 -8.45
CA TYR A 595 0.58 15.70 -8.81
C TYR A 595 1.20 14.41 -8.28
N GLY A 596 1.95 13.70 -9.14
CA GLY A 596 2.62 12.45 -8.79
C GLY A 596 1.68 11.28 -8.53
N GLU A 597 0.38 11.40 -8.79
CA GLU A 597 -0.56 10.29 -8.67
C GLU A 597 -0.25 9.20 -9.67
N GLN A 598 -0.20 7.97 -9.16
CA GLN A 598 0.02 6.75 -9.93
C GLN A 598 -1.16 5.80 -9.72
N TYR A 599 -1.41 4.96 -10.70
CA TYR A 599 -2.46 3.96 -10.65
C TYR A 599 -1.89 2.56 -10.79
N MET A 600 -2.47 1.62 -10.08
CA MET A 600 -2.29 0.21 -10.38
C MET A 600 -3.49 -0.31 -11.15
N GLN A 601 -3.25 -1.13 -12.15
CA GLN A 601 -4.31 -1.85 -12.84
C GLN A 601 -4.58 -3.15 -12.09
N LEU A 602 -5.71 -3.20 -11.40
CA LEU A 602 -6.17 -4.37 -10.66
C LEU A 602 -7.59 -4.71 -11.10
N PHE A 603 -7.83 -5.96 -11.49
CA PHE A 603 -9.16 -6.44 -11.91
C PHE A 603 -9.85 -5.55 -12.97
N ASN A 604 -9.13 -5.21 -14.02
CA ASN A 604 -9.58 -4.28 -15.07
C ASN A 604 -9.98 -2.87 -14.58
N ARG A 605 -9.57 -2.49 -13.38
CA ARG A 605 -9.77 -1.17 -12.80
C ARG A 605 -8.43 -0.49 -12.55
N MET A 606 -8.45 0.82 -12.69
CA MET A 606 -7.35 1.67 -12.24
C MET A 606 -7.63 2.11 -10.80
N LEU A 607 -6.83 1.61 -9.85
CA LEU A 607 -6.88 2.00 -8.46
C LEU A 607 -5.78 3.02 -8.19
N PRO A 608 -6.10 4.17 -7.59
CA PRO A 608 -5.08 5.16 -7.25
C PRO A 608 -4.17 4.60 -6.15
N MET A 609 -2.87 4.77 -6.34
CA MET A 609 -1.87 4.47 -5.33
C MET A 609 -1.71 5.66 -4.36
N PRO A 610 -1.33 5.43 -3.10
CA PRO A 610 -1.12 6.51 -2.15
C PRO A 610 -0.13 7.56 -2.68
N SER A 611 -0.54 8.81 -2.76
CA SER A 611 0.32 9.92 -3.18
C SER A 611 0.98 10.60 -1.97
N ARG A 612 2.18 11.15 -2.18
CA ARG A 612 2.87 12.02 -1.21
C ARG A 612 2.38 13.48 -1.26
N TYR A 613 1.67 13.84 -2.31
CA TYR A 613 1.24 15.22 -2.59
C TYR A 613 -0.26 15.36 -2.36
N PRO A 614 -0.71 16.57 -1.98
CA PRO A 614 -2.14 16.85 -1.89
C PRO A 614 -2.82 16.75 -3.24
N VAL A 615 -4.10 16.37 -3.21
CA VAL A 615 -4.99 16.43 -4.37
C VAL A 615 -5.85 17.69 -4.25
N LEU A 616 -5.97 18.42 -5.34
CA LEU A 616 -6.73 19.68 -5.42
C LEU A 616 -7.91 19.49 -6.36
N TRP A 617 -9.08 20.00 -5.96
CA TRP A 617 -10.27 20.11 -6.80
C TRP A 617 -10.70 21.55 -6.88
N PHE A 618 -11.07 21.95 -8.05
CA PHE A 618 -11.70 23.24 -8.33
C PHE A 618 -12.92 23.02 -9.19
N GLN A 619 -14.03 23.67 -8.87
CA GLN A 619 -15.22 23.70 -9.71
C GLN A 619 -15.78 25.09 -9.80
N TYR A 620 -16.07 25.50 -11.01
CA TYR A 620 -16.84 26.68 -11.34
C TYR A 620 -18.21 26.26 -11.84
N THR A 621 -19.27 26.87 -11.32
CA THR A 621 -20.64 26.65 -11.76
C THR A 621 -21.27 28.04 -12.02
N LYS A 622 -21.83 28.19 -13.20
CA LYS A 622 -22.57 29.40 -13.60
C LYS A 622 -24.04 29.04 -13.77
N GLY A 623 -24.91 29.66 -12.97
CA GLY A 623 -26.35 29.69 -13.22
C GLY A 623 -26.62 30.50 -14.48
N ILE A 624 -27.37 29.96 -15.39
CA ILE A 624 -27.69 30.57 -16.70
C ILE A 624 -29.20 30.58 -16.89
N ASP A 625 -29.70 31.63 -17.47
CA ASP A 625 -31.13 31.78 -17.77
C ASP A 625 -31.45 31.20 -19.16
N VAL A 626 -31.53 29.88 -19.23
CA VAL A 626 -31.86 29.10 -20.44
C VAL A 626 -32.63 27.86 -20.03
N LEU A 627 -33.20 27.13 -21.00
CA LEU A 627 -33.81 25.83 -20.77
C LEU A 627 -34.93 25.85 -19.73
N GLU A 628 -35.82 26.87 -19.80
CA GLU A 628 -36.97 27.04 -18.90
C GLU A 628 -36.56 27.17 -17.41
N SER A 629 -35.41 27.80 -17.14
CA SER A 629 -34.98 28.06 -15.79
C SER A 629 -35.74 29.26 -15.16
N ASP A 630 -35.74 29.31 -13.81
CA ASP A 630 -36.40 30.43 -13.07
C ASP A 630 -35.56 31.73 -13.09
N GLY A 631 -34.62 31.90 -14.03
CA GLY A 631 -33.84 33.11 -14.21
C GLY A 631 -32.70 33.34 -13.21
N TYR A 632 -32.38 32.37 -12.36
CA TYR A 632 -31.30 32.50 -11.40
C TYR A 632 -29.95 32.64 -12.09
N THR A 633 -29.28 33.78 -11.89
CA THR A 633 -27.96 34.07 -12.45
C THR A 633 -26.92 34.23 -11.34
N TYR A 634 -26.05 33.28 -11.21
CA TYR A 634 -25.01 33.25 -10.17
C TYR A 634 -23.72 32.63 -10.64
N ASN A 635 -22.64 32.95 -9.95
CA ASN A 635 -21.35 32.28 -10.09
C ASN A 635 -21.03 31.57 -8.78
N LYS A 636 -20.70 30.28 -8.86
CA LYS A 636 -20.34 29.46 -7.70
C LYS A 636 -18.96 28.87 -7.92
N PHE A 637 -18.10 29.02 -6.93
CA PHE A 637 -16.74 28.54 -6.92
C PHE A 637 -16.59 27.58 -5.76
N ASP A 638 -16.14 26.36 -6.04
CA ASP A 638 -15.84 25.35 -5.04
C ASP A 638 -14.37 24.97 -5.12
N LEU A 639 -13.68 24.94 -3.99
CA LEU A 639 -12.31 24.50 -3.83
C LEU A 639 -12.22 23.44 -2.77
N ARG A 640 -11.44 22.40 -3.03
CA ARG A 640 -11.08 21.38 -2.07
C ARG A 640 -9.62 21.02 -2.21
N ALA A 641 -8.94 20.82 -1.08
CA ALA A 641 -7.61 20.26 -1.02
C ALA A 641 -7.60 19.16 0.05
N GLU A 642 -7.07 18.00 -0.28
CA GLU A 642 -6.88 16.93 0.72
C GLU A 642 -5.50 16.32 0.59
N GLY A 643 -4.96 15.90 1.71
CA GLY A 643 -3.65 15.26 1.74
C GLY A 643 -3.38 14.56 3.04
N THR A 644 -2.39 13.68 2.99
CA THR A 644 -1.92 12.94 4.14
C THR A 644 -0.41 13.03 4.21
N PHE A 645 0.08 13.59 5.31
CA PHE A 645 1.51 13.71 5.59
C PHE A 645 1.91 12.73 6.69
N ARG A 646 2.93 11.98 6.43
CA ARG A 646 3.43 10.98 7.38
C ARG A 646 4.71 11.48 8.01
N GLN A 647 4.65 11.76 9.30
CA GLN A 647 5.77 12.27 10.07
C GLN A 647 6.41 11.16 10.90
N ARG A 648 7.74 11.18 10.97
CA ARG A 648 8.54 10.14 11.65
C ARG A 648 8.20 9.96 13.12
N SER A 649 7.96 11.07 13.83
CA SER A 649 7.72 11.07 15.29
C SER A 649 6.25 11.20 15.68
N LEU A 650 5.43 11.82 14.84
CA LEU A 650 4.04 12.18 15.17
C LEU A 650 2.98 11.29 14.51
N GLY A 651 3.38 10.32 13.68
CA GLY A 651 2.43 9.46 12.97
C GLY A 651 1.92 10.05 11.67
N GLU A 652 0.62 10.05 11.46
CA GLU A 652 0.00 10.46 10.21
C GLU A 652 -0.93 11.65 10.43
N THR A 653 -0.67 12.75 9.72
CA THR A 653 -1.52 13.95 9.69
C THR A 653 -2.30 13.98 8.40
N SER A 654 -3.61 13.87 8.45
CA SER A 654 -4.50 14.05 7.30
C SER A 654 -5.25 15.37 7.42
N PHE A 655 -5.46 16.04 6.31
CA PHE A 655 -6.24 17.26 6.28
C PHE A 655 -7.20 17.27 5.09
N VAL A 656 -8.33 17.94 5.27
CA VAL A 656 -9.25 18.35 4.22
C VAL A 656 -9.56 19.83 4.40
N LEU A 657 -9.19 20.63 3.42
CA LEU A 657 -9.59 22.02 3.30
C LEU A 657 -10.69 22.11 2.25
N ALA A 658 -11.80 22.70 2.59
CA ALA A 658 -12.91 22.94 1.67
C ALA A 658 -13.38 24.38 1.78
N SER A 659 -13.57 25.05 0.66
CA SER A 659 -14.12 26.39 0.61
C SER A 659 -15.05 26.58 -0.56
N GLY A 660 -15.92 27.57 -0.46
CA GLY A 660 -16.83 27.89 -1.52
C GLY A 660 -17.34 29.32 -1.41
N TRP A 661 -17.70 29.86 -2.57
CA TRP A 661 -18.21 31.21 -2.71
C TRP A 661 -19.27 31.25 -3.80
N VAL A 662 -20.43 31.81 -3.46
CA VAL A 662 -21.54 32.06 -4.38
C VAL A 662 -21.71 33.57 -4.51
N GLN A 663 -21.80 34.06 -5.74
CA GLN A 663 -22.02 35.48 -6.10
C GLN A 663 -23.17 35.58 -7.10
N GLY A 664 -24.05 36.54 -6.92
CA GLY A 664 -25.23 36.75 -7.76
C GLY A 664 -26.50 36.20 -7.09
N GLU A 665 -27.59 36.13 -7.83
CA GLU A 665 -28.89 35.66 -7.34
C GLU A 665 -28.94 34.14 -7.42
N ALA A 666 -28.61 33.48 -6.31
CA ALA A 666 -28.66 32.02 -6.22
C ALA A 666 -29.83 31.56 -5.35
N PRO A 667 -30.53 30.51 -5.74
CA PRO A 667 -31.58 29.96 -4.91
C PRO A 667 -30.96 29.32 -3.64
N PHE A 668 -31.76 29.25 -2.57
CA PHE A 668 -31.32 28.67 -1.28
C PHE A 668 -30.68 27.28 -1.42
N VAL A 669 -31.24 26.44 -2.26
CA VAL A 669 -30.75 25.06 -2.48
C VAL A 669 -29.33 24.98 -3.08
N SER A 670 -28.84 26.09 -3.68
CA SER A 670 -27.49 26.20 -4.24
C SER A 670 -26.47 26.80 -3.27
N LEU A 671 -26.88 27.30 -2.10
CA LEU A 671 -25.99 27.78 -1.04
C LEU A 671 -25.28 26.61 -0.33
N TYR A 672 -24.39 26.92 0.59
CA TYR A 672 -23.65 25.91 1.34
C TYR A 672 -24.29 25.64 2.71
N ASN A 673 -24.55 24.38 3.02
CA ASN A 673 -24.88 23.97 4.39
C ASN A 673 -23.58 23.86 5.23
N GLY A 674 -23.69 23.90 6.56
CA GLY A 674 -22.55 23.87 7.48
C GLY A 674 -21.82 22.53 7.56
N TYR A 675 -22.24 21.51 6.81
CA TYR A 675 -21.62 20.18 6.75
C TYR A 675 -21.64 19.42 8.08
N GLY A 676 -22.68 19.61 8.88
CA GLY A 676 -22.92 18.92 10.14
C GLY A 676 -23.36 17.47 9.95
N SER A 677 -22.99 16.59 10.87
CA SER A 677 -23.32 15.17 10.88
C SER A 677 -23.97 14.66 12.17
N TYR A 678 -24.18 15.54 13.15
CA TYR A 678 -24.74 15.12 14.45
C TYR A 678 -26.17 14.62 14.34
N SER A 679 -26.40 13.45 14.89
CA SER A 679 -27.74 12.89 15.08
C SER A 679 -27.87 12.36 16.52
N SER A 680 -29.00 12.62 17.17
CA SER A 680 -29.30 12.05 18.50
C SER A 680 -29.47 10.54 18.47
N ASN A 681 -29.95 10.02 17.34
CA ASN A 681 -30.31 8.60 17.19
C ASN A 681 -29.14 7.74 16.67
N TYR A 682 -28.20 8.34 15.95
CA TYR A 682 -27.08 7.63 15.31
C TYR A 682 -25.77 8.19 15.81
N LYS A 683 -25.13 7.47 16.74
CA LYS A 683 -23.87 7.88 17.38
C LYS A 683 -22.67 7.28 16.63
N VAL A 684 -22.60 7.47 15.33
CA VAL A 684 -21.50 6.97 14.48
C VAL A 684 -20.65 8.13 14.01
N TYR A 685 -19.35 7.94 13.97
CA TYR A 685 -18.41 8.89 13.37
C TYR A 685 -18.65 8.97 11.86
N ALA A 686 -18.96 10.17 11.38
CA ALA A 686 -19.32 10.37 9.99
C ALA A 686 -18.13 10.37 9.00
N GLY A 687 -16.95 10.64 9.53
CA GLY A 687 -15.71 10.67 8.75
C GLY A 687 -15.35 12.05 8.24
N GLU A 688 -16.19 12.69 7.47
CA GLU A 688 -16.01 14.04 6.96
C GLU A 688 -17.18 14.94 7.39
N GLY A 689 -16.87 16.06 8.00
CA GLY A 689 -17.87 17.02 8.51
C GLY A 689 -17.69 17.32 10.01
N PHE A 690 -18.58 18.15 10.54
CA PHE A 690 -18.62 18.51 11.96
C PHE A 690 -19.48 17.49 12.73
N GLU A 691 -18.89 16.82 13.73
CA GLU A 691 -19.50 15.73 14.47
C GLU A 691 -20.49 16.19 15.56
N THR A 692 -20.35 17.47 16.00
CA THR A 692 -21.23 18.07 17.02
C THR A 692 -22.28 19.00 16.43
N MET A 693 -22.15 19.40 15.17
CA MET A 693 -23.06 20.24 14.42
C MET A 693 -24.21 19.44 13.84
N ARG A 694 -25.45 19.90 13.97
CA ARG A 694 -26.60 19.29 13.32
C ARG A 694 -26.56 19.50 11.82
N PRO A 695 -27.09 18.59 11.00
CA PRO A 695 -27.33 18.87 9.59
C PRO A 695 -28.21 20.11 9.44
N TYR A 696 -27.86 20.97 8.51
CA TYR A 696 -28.59 22.21 8.16
C TYR A 696 -28.71 23.26 9.30
N GLU A 697 -27.85 23.19 10.33
CA GLU A 697 -27.79 24.19 11.39
C GLU A 697 -27.27 25.54 10.91
N PHE A 698 -26.41 25.55 9.90
CA PHE A 698 -25.82 26.74 9.32
C PHE A 698 -25.94 26.74 7.80
N PHE A 699 -26.13 27.93 7.22
CA PHE A 699 -26.08 28.16 5.79
C PHE A 699 -25.18 29.35 5.48
N SER A 700 -24.54 29.32 4.30
CA SER A 700 -23.56 30.32 3.92
C SER A 700 -23.54 30.51 2.39
N ASP A 701 -23.36 31.73 1.94
CA ASP A 701 -23.00 32.06 0.54
C ASP A 701 -21.49 31.99 0.30
N ARG A 702 -20.68 32.03 1.38
CA ARG A 702 -19.25 31.84 1.39
C ARG A 702 -18.84 31.11 2.64
N TYR A 703 -17.93 30.17 2.50
CA TYR A 703 -17.42 29.42 3.65
C TYR A 703 -15.99 28.93 3.40
N ALA A 704 -15.30 28.65 4.50
CA ALA A 704 -14.10 27.83 4.52
C ALA A 704 -14.17 26.89 5.72
N ALA A 705 -13.76 25.65 5.52
CA ALA A 705 -13.69 24.64 6.57
C ALA A 705 -12.39 23.83 6.45
N LEU A 706 -11.78 23.56 7.59
CA LEU A 706 -10.57 22.76 7.73
C LEU A 706 -10.84 21.62 8.70
N PHE A 707 -10.62 20.40 8.23
CA PHE A 707 -10.72 19.17 9.00
C PHE A 707 -9.31 18.58 9.12
N LEU A 708 -8.79 18.53 10.35
CA LEU A 708 -7.47 17.98 10.67
C LEU A 708 -7.63 16.71 11.49
N ARG A 709 -6.87 15.70 11.14
CA ARG A 709 -6.79 14.44 11.87
C ARG A 709 -5.33 14.05 12.06
N GLN A 710 -4.93 13.86 13.31
CA GLN A 710 -3.60 13.40 13.71
C GLN A 710 -3.71 12.00 14.28
N ASP A 711 -3.24 11.02 13.53
CA ASP A 711 -3.18 9.63 13.97
C ASP A 711 -1.80 9.36 14.61
N LEU A 712 -1.82 9.18 15.93
CA LEU A 712 -0.62 8.89 16.72
C LEU A 712 -0.37 7.37 16.82
N GLY A 713 -1.33 6.56 16.37
CA GLY A 713 -1.28 5.11 16.48
C GLY A 713 -1.21 4.65 17.94
N LYS A 714 -0.52 3.53 18.17
CA LYS A 714 -0.35 2.90 19.51
C LYS A 714 0.76 3.50 20.37
N ARG A 715 1.32 4.65 19.97
CA ARG A 715 2.55 5.19 20.59
C ARG A 715 2.39 5.66 22.03
N LEU A 716 1.23 6.25 22.35
CA LEU A 716 0.97 6.81 23.67
C LEU A 716 0.24 5.84 24.60
N LEU A 717 -0.59 4.97 24.04
CA LEU A 717 -1.41 4.00 24.79
C LEU A 717 -0.98 2.58 24.39
N ASN A 718 0.08 2.08 25.01
CA ASN A 718 0.62 0.75 24.72
C ASN A 718 0.78 -0.05 26.02
N THR A 719 -0.32 -0.46 26.63
CA THR A 719 -0.30 -1.37 27.79
C THR A 719 -0.38 -2.84 27.34
N LYS A 720 -0.08 -3.80 28.21
CA LYS A 720 -0.15 -5.23 27.86
C LYS A 720 -1.54 -5.67 27.37
N LEU A 721 -2.62 -5.09 27.92
CA LEU A 721 -4.02 -5.49 27.67
C LEU A 721 -4.78 -4.53 26.73
N PHE A 722 -4.38 -3.26 26.63
CA PHE A 722 -5.13 -2.22 25.92
C PHE A 722 -4.20 -1.41 25.02
N LYS A 723 -4.34 -1.57 23.71
CA LYS A 723 -3.48 -0.96 22.68
C LYS A 723 -4.30 -0.31 21.56
N PRO A 724 -5.16 0.67 21.85
CA PRO A 724 -5.94 1.37 20.84
C PRO A 724 -5.05 2.32 20.04
N ASP A 725 -5.48 2.67 18.84
CA ASP A 725 -4.88 3.74 18.07
C ASP A 725 -5.47 5.07 18.51
N LEU A 726 -4.63 5.96 19.04
CA LEU A 726 -5.04 7.29 19.47
C LEU A 726 -5.06 8.25 18.30
N VAL A 727 -6.21 8.89 18.08
CA VAL A 727 -6.40 9.88 17.02
C VAL A 727 -6.95 11.18 17.60
N LEU A 728 -6.29 12.28 17.30
CA LEU A 728 -6.75 13.62 17.61
C LEU A 728 -7.42 14.22 16.38
N VAL A 729 -8.55 14.90 16.58
CA VAL A 729 -9.30 15.57 15.51
C VAL A 729 -9.47 17.02 15.88
N GLN A 730 -9.27 17.92 14.92
CA GLN A 730 -9.56 19.34 15.05
C GLN A 730 -10.31 19.80 13.80
N ASN A 731 -11.54 20.26 13.98
CA ASN A 731 -12.38 20.77 12.92
C ASN A 731 -12.67 22.26 13.16
N MET A 732 -12.54 23.06 12.12
CA MET A 732 -12.76 24.50 12.14
C MET A 732 -13.54 24.92 10.90
N GLY A 733 -14.51 25.82 11.07
CA GLY A 733 -15.29 26.35 9.96
C GLY A 733 -15.67 27.80 10.17
N ILE A 734 -15.69 28.55 9.10
CA ILE A 734 -16.21 29.92 9.06
C ILE A 734 -17.09 30.06 7.84
N GLY A 735 -18.17 30.81 7.95
CA GLY A 735 -19.09 31.02 6.82
C GLY A 735 -19.99 32.23 7.07
N ASP A 736 -20.38 32.93 6.03
CA ASP A 736 -21.23 34.09 6.10
C ASP A 736 -22.36 33.96 5.07
N LEU A 737 -23.49 34.56 5.38
CA LEU A 737 -24.63 34.67 4.51
C LEU A 737 -25.00 36.15 4.41
N ARG A 738 -24.65 36.75 3.28
CA ARG A 738 -24.91 38.18 3.03
C ARG A 738 -26.16 38.41 2.19
N GLN A 739 -26.58 37.40 1.43
CA GLN A 739 -27.79 37.48 0.64
C GLN A 739 -29.03 37.48 1.54
N SER A 740 -29.94 38.42 1.37
CA SER A 740 -31.28 38.27 1.86
C SER A 740 -32.00 37.27 0.99
N ILE A 741 -32.47 36.21 1.59
CA ILE A 741 -33.23 35.14 0.92
C ILE A 741 -34.69 35.31 1.33
N PRO A 742 -35.53 35.86 0.44
CA PRO A 742 -36.92 36.19 0.77
C PRO A 742 -37.73 34.98 1.22
N GLU A 743 -37.36 33.77 0.73
CA GLU A 743 -38.03 32.52 1.03
C GLU A 743 -37.70 32.00 2.42
N LEU A 744 -36.65 32.51 3.06
CA LEU A 744 -36.25 32.13 4.41
C LEU A 744 -36.81 33.14 5.40
N GLN A 745 -38.02 32.95 5.87
CA GLN A 745 -38.48 33.65 7.07
C GLN A 745 -37.65 33.24 8.31
N PRO A 746 -37.59 34.07 9.40
CA PRO A 746 -36.63 33.97 10.47
C PRO A 746 -36.67 32.60 11.15
N LEU A 747 -35.95 31.68 10.60
CA LEU A 747 -35.81 30.31 11.09
C LEU A 747 -34.53 30.16 11.87
N GLU A 748 -34.48 29.16 12.70
CA GLU A 748 -33.41 28.77 13.60
C GLU A 748 -32.13 28.35 12.86
N TYR A 749 -31.77 28.97 11.72
CA TYR A 749 -30.45 28.81 11.14
C TYR A 749 -29.54 29.97 11.55
N ALA A 750 -28.30 29.64 11.82
CA ALA A 750 -27.27 30.62 12.09
C ALA A 750 -26.28 30.67 10.93
N ASN A 751 -25.60 31.80 10.75
CA ASN A 751 -24.39 31.86 9.93
C ASN A 751 -23.17 31.49 10.81
N MET A 752 -22.11 30.98 10.21
CA MET A 752 -20.87 30.62 10.90
C MET A 752 -19.87 31.79 10.95
N ARG A 753 -20.31 33.04 10.90
CA ARG A 753 -19.44 34.23 10.77
C ARG A 753 -18.42 34.37 11.90
N LYS A 754 -18.75 33.94 13.11
CA LYS A 754 -17.87 33.97 14.30
C LYS A 754 -16.90 32.77 14.39
N GLY A 755 -16.98 31.84 13.48
CA GLY A 755 -16.18 30.61 13.49
C GLY A 755 -16.75 29.48 14.36
N PHE A 756 -16.90 28.30 13.80
CA PHE A 756 -17.30 27.07 14.47
C PHE A 756 -16.08 26.22 14.76
N PHE A 757 -15.94 25.74 15.99
CA PHE A 757 -14.78 24.97 16.43
C PHE A 757 -15.23 23.72 17.18
N GLU A 758 -14.61 22.59 16.85
CA GLU A 758 -14.75 21.35 17.62
C GLU A 758 -13.42 20.58 17.65
N SER A 759 -13.15 19.94 18.75
CA SER A 759 -12.02 19.03 18.92
C SER A 759 -12.53 17.64 19.28
N GLY A 760 -11.84 16.62 18.80
CA GLY A 760 -12.20 15.23 19.06
C GLY A 760 -10.99 14.39 19.47
N LEU A 761 -11.27 13.41 20.32
CA LEU A 761 -10.35 12.35 20.70
C LEU A 761 -11.00 11.01 20.32
N MET A 762 -10.31 10.20 19.52
CA MET A 762 -10.78 8.87 19.18
C MET A 762 -9.77 7.80 19.63
N LEU A 763 -10.30 6.73 20.16
CA LEU A 763 -9.59 5.49 20.46
C LEU A 763 -10.09 4.45 19.45
N ASN A 764 -9.37 4.30 18.35
CA ASN A 764 -9.69 3.33 17.32
C ASN A 764 -9.13 1.95 17.68
N ASN A 765 -9.70 0.90 17.10
CA ASN A 765 -9.22 -0.47 17.28
C ASN A 765 -9.19 -0.93 18.74
N VAL A 766 -10.14 -0.46 19.56
CA VAL A 766 -10.36 -0.93 20.95
C VAL A 766 -10.66 -2.43 20.93
N ILE A 767 -11.53 -2.85 20.01
CA ILE A 767 -11.77 -4.24 19.67
C ILE A 767 -11.38 -4.38 18.20
N SER A 768 -10.42 -5.23 17.89
CA SER A 768 -9.92 -5.41 16.52
C SER A 768 -9.74 -6.86 16.15
N SER A 769 -10.11 -7.18 14.90
CA SER A 769 -9.77 -8.40 14.19
C SER A 769 -8.56 -8.18 13.27
N ALA A 770 -8.22 -9.17 12.45
CA ALA A 770 -7.16 -9.06 11.45
C ALA A 770 -7.43 -7.95 10.39
N PHE A 771 -8.71 -7.70 10.08
CA PHE A 771 -9.11 -6.82 8.97
C PHE A 771 -10.04 -5.67 9.36
N SER A 772 -10.53 -5.62 10.59
CA SER A 772 -11.47 -4.61 11.05
C SER A 772 -11.29 -4.26 12.52
N GLY A 773 -11.66 -3.06 12.89
CA GLY A 773 -11.67 -2.63 14.28
C GLY A 773 -12.84 -1.71 14.58
N VAL A 774 -13.27 -1.75 15.83
CA VAL A 774 -14.28 -0.86 16.39
C VAL A 774 -13.63 -0.04 17.50
N GLY A 775 -14.01 1.23 17.58
CA GLY A 775 -13.49 2.16 18.55
C GLY A 775 -14.55 3.14 19.03
N VAL A 776 -14.13 4.09 19.84
CA VAL A 776 -14.98 5.15 20.41
C VAL A 776 -14.32 6.50 20.23
N GLY A 777 -15.12 7.55 20.04
CA GLY A 777 -14.66 8.92 19.95
C GLY A 777 -15.50 9.85 20.82
N ALA A 778 -14.89 10.90 21.33
CA ALA A 778 -15.54 11.99 22.02
C ALA A 778 -15.21 13.30 21.33
N PHE A 779 -16.21 14.10 21.01
CA PHE A 779 -16.10 15.37 20.31
C PHE A 779 -16.70 16.48 21.14
N TYR A 780 -16.01 17.60 21.25
CA TYR A 780 -16.44 18.74 22.03
C TYR A 780 -16.48 20.02 21.19
N ARG A 781 -17.66 20.65 21.15
CA ARG A 781 -17.91 21.93 20.50
C ARG A 781 -17.57 23.07 21.47
N TYR A 782 -16.87 24.09 20.99
CA TYR A 782 -16.49 25.25 21.80
C TYR A 782 -16.47 26.53 21.00
N GLY A 783 -16.18 27.65 21.66
CA GLY A 783 -16.13 28.96 21.03
C GLY A 783 -17.51 29.63 20.92
N PRO A 784 -17.70 30.55 19.98
CA PRO A 784 -18.87 31.42 19.88
C PRO A 784 -20.21 30.68 19.71
N TYR A 785 -20.18 29.49 19.18
CA TYR A 785 -21.38 28.68 18.95
C TYR A 785 -21.50 27.51 19.93
N ALA A 786 -20.78 27.55 21.05
CA ALA A 786 -20.99 26.58 22.12
C ALA A 786 -22.43 26.66 22.65
N LEU A 787 -23.01 25.52 22.97
CA LEU A 787 -24.34 25.43 23.58
C LEU A 787 -24.27 25.84 25.07
N PRO A 788 -25.34 26.40 25.65
CA PRO A 788 -25.31 26.93 27.01
C PRO A 788 -24.90 25.93 28.07
N ARG A 789 -25.28 24.68 27.90
CA ARG A 789 -24.91 23.62 28.85
C ARG A 789 -23.69 22.87 28.34
N ALA A 790 -22.62 22.79 29.16
CA ALA A 790 -21.37 22.13 28.78
C ALA A 790 -21.56 20.68 28.28
N LYS A 791 -22.46 19.91 28.91
CA LYS A 791 -22.77 18.52 28.51
C LYS A 791 -23.37 18.41 27.10
N ASP A 792 -24.06 19.45 26.63
CA ASP A 792 -24.69 19.44 25.31
C ASP A 792 -23.66 19.65 24.19
N ASN A 793 -22.48 20.17 24.53
CA ASN A 793 -21.36 20.34 23.60
C ASN A 793 -20.54 19.05 23.43
N LEU A 794 -20.66 18.08 24.34
CA LEU A 794 -19.93 16.81 24.27
C LEU A 794 -20.77 15.75 23.55
N LYS A 795 -20.19 15.11 22.54
CA LYS A 795 -20.82 14.06 21.75
C LYS A 795 -19.93 12.83 21.68
N PHE A 796 -20.49 11.67 21.98
CA PHE A 796 -19.81 10.38 21.85
C PHE A 796 -20.20 9.71 20.54
N LYS A 797 -19.23 9.07 19.87
CA LYS A 797 -19.39 8.42 18.59
C LYS A 797 -18.72 7.03 18.58
N LEU A 798 -19.27 6.10 17.87
CA LEU A 798 -18.64 4.83 17.53
C LEU A 798 -17.81 5.02 16.27
N THR A 799 -16.61 4.46 16.25
CA THR A 799 -15.72 4.48 15.08
C THR A 799 -15.54 3.07 14.54
N ALA A 800 -15.45 2.95 13.23
CA ALA A 800 -15.13 1.70 12.55
C ALA A 800 -13.89 1.91 11.65
N THR A 801 -12.98 0.96 11.67
CA THR A 801 -11.78 0.95 10.83
C THR A 801 -11.72 -0.35 10.04
N LEU A 802 -11.27 -0.26 8.78
CA LEU A 802 -10.91 -1.42 7.98
C LEU A 802 -9.41 -1.35 7.68
N ALA A 803 -8.71 -2.46 7.89
CA ALA A 803 -7.33 -2.67 7.49
C ALA A 803 -7.33 -3.65 6.31
N PHE A 804 -7.03 -3.15 5.11
CA PHE A 804 -6.79 -3.96 3.91
C PHE A 804 -5.30 -4.02 3.62
#